data_056e6d3d034aa9642d75ae79052e4b76
#
_entry.id   056e6d3d034aa9642d75ae79052e4b76
#
_cell.length_a   1.000
_cell.length_b   1.000
_cell.length_c   1.000
_cell.angle_alpha   90.00
_cell.angle_beta   90.00
_cell.angle_gamma   90.00
#
_symmetry.space_group_name_H-M   'P 1'
#
loop_
_entity.id
_entity.type
_entity.pdbx_description
1 polymer ?
#
loop_
_entity_poly.entity_id
_entity_poly.type
_entity_poly.pdbx_seq_one_letter_code
_entity_poly.pdbx_strand_id
1 'polypeptide(L)'
;MKKTVIIIVNVVIMAAILIFVVLYSGSESRNSYQRQIEHFEDTTVTMEHVTENYLEGEQRICDIWARYINSKAMTMEEAADYIRDSHVLENTSAHLISLDTLTGLSTRPKQGTDDDYAVSYKKVGLLEDTGWIDEIGKSVNISRAYTNPMNGEQSLAFCNMVKLYDPKSETSGTAVLLRVIPISALEQKWVFPQTELVNAEIAMIDANGDYILKGDSFKNSSLFEFYKSYNPTDPESSGELFNRITSSTGSVPMINSHKQECILAFTPVAASAGWTMLGLVPSKDLDVDTENWLLIGVVSLGLLILFLFDLLSILYFNKRLQIAAREAESANKAKTDFLSTMSHDIRTPMNAIIGLTTIAQKNLGDVDSTGESLRKISLASNHLLTLINDILDISKVESGKLKLSPLTFSIVETVENLVTVSQPMIKEKNLEFSFHINQIEKEYLYTDQLRLNQIYINILSNAIKYTEPGGRVSVELRQEKSDKPGCVRLTYVVADTGIGMSPEFMANMYQPFSRQIDSRVNSIQGTGLGLAITKQMVELLDGTIECQSEQGKGTTFTVVLDILEADKQRKDMQLDSIDVLIVDDDETVLEITVDNLESLGASAEQAPSGLEALGMIEHRHLAGKDYNVIMIDWKMPELDGLETIRRIRAEIDPDVPILLMSAYDWSDIEDKAKEAGADGFVSKPLFRSTLYEKISALIGNEAGSSGPEDDYSDLQGLHILVAEDNDINWEIISAMLAMYGITTDRAENGRVCVDMMRAAAEGSYELIFMDVQMPEMNGLDATRAIRGLEDPWAASIPIVAMTADAFSENVTKCLDAGMNGHIAKPVDIKLVIKEIRRIKEEGRQL
;
A
#
# COMPACT_ATOMS: atom_id res chain seq x y z
N MET A 1 -36.22 -24.96 -9.27
CA MET A 1 -37.29 -24.79 -10.27
C MET A 1 -36.77 -24.23 -11.59
N LYS A 2 -36.06 -23.08 -11.71
CA LYS A 2 -35.56 -22.60 -13.02
C LYS A 2 -34.52 -23.53 -13.69
N LYS A 3 -33.67 -24.25 -12.94
CA LYS A 3 -32.65 -25.17 -13.50
C LYS A 3 -33.27 -26.45 -14.08
N THR A 4 -34.28 -26.98 -13.44
CA THR A 4 -35.03 -28.15 -13.94
C THR A 4 -35.78 -27.83 -15.23
N VAL A 5 -36.25 -26.58 -15.35
CA VAL A 5 -36.93 -26.09 -16.55
C VAL A 5 -35.95 -26.01 -17.75
N ILE A 6 -34.71 -25.57 -17.54
CA ILE A 6 -33.70 -25.51 -18.62
C ILE A 6 -33.33 -26.91 -19.10
N ILE A 7 -33.13 -27.88 -18.21
CA ILE A 7 -32.82 -29.26 -18.57
C ILE A 7 -34.01 -29.88 -19.31
N ILE A 8 -35.23 -29.67 -18.83
CA ILE A 8 -36.47 -30.15 -19.49
C ILE A 8 -36.62 -29.49 -20.87
N VAL A 9 -36.36 -28.20 -20.99
CA VAL A 9 -36.42 -27.48 -22.26
C VAL A 9 -35.35 -28.04 -23.23
N ASN A 10 -34.13 -28.29 -22.81
CA ASN A 10 -33.07 -28.88 -23.63
C ASN A 10 -33.39 -30.31 -24.04
N VAL A 11 -33.95 -31.13 -23.16
CA VAL A 11 -34.38 -32.49 -23.45
C VAL A 11 -35.59 -32.48 -24.43
N VAL A 12 -36.51 -31.56 -24.25
CA VAL A 12 -37.65 -31.38 -25.17
C VAL A 12 -37.19 -30.90 -26.54
N ILE A 13 -36.23 -29.98 -26.57
CA ILE A 13 -35.63 -29.50 -27.82
C ILE A 13 -34.88 -30.66 -28.53
N MET A 14 -34.12 -31.50 -27.80
CA MET A 14 -33.46 -32.68 -28.39
C MET A 14 -34.45 -33.72 -28.92
N ALA A 15 -35.48 -33.99 -28.16
CA ALA A 15 -36.54 -34.91 -28.63
C ALA A 15 -37.28 -34.37 -29.86
N ALA A 16 -37.55 -33.06 -29.90
CA ALA A 16 -38.14 -32.40 -31.06
C ALA A 16 -37.21 -32.43 -32.25
N ILE A 17 -35.91 -32.22 -32.05
CA ILE A 17 -34.89 -32.32 -33.12
C ILE A 17 -34.78 -33.74 -33.62
N LEU A 18 -34.78 -34.76 -32.75
CA LEU A 18 -34.71 -36.17 -33.12
C LEU A 18 -35.95 -36.61 -33.90
N ILE A 19 -37.12 -36.25 -33.42
CA ILE A 19 -38.40 -36.50 -34.11
C ILE A 19 -38.41 -35.78 -35.47
N PHE A 20 -37.92 -34.55 -35.50
CA PHE A 20 -37.85 -33.77 -36.72
C PHE A 20 -36.85 -34.39 -37.73
N VAL A 21 -35.68 -34.83 -37.28
CA VAL A 21 -34.69 -35.55 -38.11
C VAL A 21 -35.26 -36.85 -38.64
N VAL A 22 -36.01 -37.61 -37.84
CA VAL A 22 -36.63 -38.88 -38.21
C VAL A 22 -37.82 -38.65 -39.20
N LEU A 23 -38.63 -37.64 -38.97
CA LEU A 23 -39.76 -37.26 -39.85
C LEU A 23 -39.26 -36.61 -41.15
N TYR A 24 -38.08 -35.95 -41.10
CA TYR A 24 -37.51 -35.20 -42.23
C TYR A 24 -36.69 -36.05 -43.18
N SER A 25 -36.13 -37.19 -42.69
CA SER A 25 -35.38 -38.15 -43.55
C SER A 25 -36.26 -38.79 -44.62
N GLY A 26 -37.56 -38.61 -44.53
CA GLY A 26 -38.55 -39.19 -45.49
C GLY A 26 -39.08 -38.23 -46.54
N SER A 27 -38.76 -36.93 -46.49
CA SER A 27 -39.26 -35.95 -47.45
C SER A 27 -38.25 -34.84 -47.76
N GLU A 28 -37.63 -34.93 -48.89
CA GLU A 28 -37.24 -33.82 -49.73
C GLU A 28 -35.91 -33.11 -49.60
N SER A 29 -35.10 -33.34 -50.58
CA SER A 29 -33.86 -32.61 -50.94
C SER A 29 -34.13 -31.12 -51.29
N ARG A 30 -35.32 -30.72 -51.74
CA ARG A 30 -35.63 -29.33 -52.11
C ARG A 30 -35.80 -28.38 -50.94
N ASN A 31 -36.35 -28.81 -49.82
CA ASN A 31 -36.61 -27.95 -48.68
C ASN A 31 -35.35 -27.74 -47.79
N SER A 32 -34.38 -28.64 -47.89
CA SER A 32 -33.11 -28.54 -47.19
C SER A 32 -32.29 -27.36 -47.66
N TYR A 33 -32.16 -27.19 -48.99
CA TYR A 33 -31.38 -26.10 -49.57
C TYR A 33 -31.97 -24.70 -49.24
N GLN A 34 -33.30 -24.56 -49.29
CA GLN A 34 -33.93 -23.30 -48.94
C GLN A 34 -33.75 -22.91 -47.49
N ARG A 35 -33.77 -23.90 -46.57
CA ARG A 35 -33.49 -23.65 -45.14
C ARG A 35 -32.04 -23.31 -44.86
N GLN A 36 -31.10 -23.86 -45.61
CA GLN A 36 -29.70 -23.49 -45.50
C GLN A 36 -29.48 -22.04 -45.92
N ILE A 37 -30.21 -21.59 -46.91
CA ILE A 37 -30.20 -20.16 -47.28
C ILE A 37 -30.78 -19.29 -46.18
N GLU A 38 -31.92 -19.63 -45.58
CA GLU A 38 -32.54 -18.89 -44.47
C GLU A 38 -31.62 -18.88 -43.25
N HIS A 39 -30.97 -20.03 -42.92
CA HIS A 39 -30.01 -20.08 -41.84
C HIS A 39 -28.75 -19.23 -42.08
N PHE A 40 -28.30 -19.15 -43.30
CA PHE A 40 -27.20 -18.25 -43.71
C PHE A 40 -27.60 -16.76 -43.62
N GLU A 41 -28.85 -16.44 -43.98
CA GLU A 41 -29.42 -15.11 -43.73
C GLU A 41 -29.43 -14.77 -42.25
N ASP A 42 -29.96 -15.64 -41.40
CA ASP A 42 -30.03 -15.46 -39.95
C ASP A 42 -28.63 -15.30 -39.30
N THR A 43 -27.66 -16.05 -39.80
CA THR A 43 -26.26 -15.92 -39.35
C THR A 43 -25.70 -14.54 -39.72
N THR A 44 -26.01 -14.08 -40.95
CA THR A 44 -25.61 -12.74 -41.42
C THR A 44 -26.26 -11.63 -40.55
N VAL A 45 -27.53 -11.81 -40.15
CA VAL A 45 -28.23 -10.92 -39.21
C VAL A 45 -27.61 -10.95 -37.82
N THR A 46 -27.24 -12.13 -37.34
CA THR A 46 -26.56 -12.26 -36.03
C THR A 46 -25.24 -11.50 -36.04
N MET A 47 -24.45 -11.59 -37.09
CA MET A 47 -23.21 -10.84 -37.24
C MET A 47 -23.42 -9.33 -37.35
N GLU A 48 -24.52 -8.93 -38.00
CA GLU A 48 -24.93 -7.52 -38.06
C GLU A 48 -25.19 -6.99 -36.65
N HIS A 49 -25.95 -7.66 -35.82
CA HIS A 49 -26.19 -7.27 -34.41
C HIS A 49 -24.93 -7.18 -33.59
N VAL A 50 -23.97 -8.11 -33.76
CA VAL A 50 -22.67 -8.04 -33.10
C VAL A 50 -21.93 -6.75 -33.52
N THR A 51 -21.96 -6.46 -34.81
CA THR A 51 -21.33 -5.25 -35.35
C THR A 51 -21.99 -3.98 -34.82
N GLU A 52 -23.31 -3.94 -34.82
CA GLU A 52 -24.09 -2.83 -34.27
C GLU A 52 -23.74 -2.53 -32.82
N ASN A 53 -23.78 -3.55 -31.95
CA ASN A 53 -23.45 -3.40 -30.56
C ASN A 53 -22.02 -2.90 -30.34
N TYR A 54 -21.07 -3.37 -31.15
CA TYR A 54 -19.70 -2.91 -31.10
C TYR A 54 -19.58 -1.43 -31.48
N LEU A 55 -20.18 -1.03 -32.59
CA LEU A 55 -20.16 0.35 -33.05
C LEU A 55 -20.80 1.31 -32.04
N GLU A 56 -21.95 0.93 -31.48
CA GLU A 56 -22.58 1.71 -30.40
C GLU A 56 -21.72 1.80 -29.16
N GLY A 57 -21.06 0.71 -28.79
CA GLY A 57 -20.14 0.68 -27.64
C GLY A 57 -18.99 1.67 -27.80
N GLU A 58 -18.39 1.68 -28.99
CA GLU A 58 -17.28 2.59 -29.31
C GLU A 58 -17.75 4.07 -29.36
N GLN A 59 -18.94 4.32 -29.90
CA GLN A 59 -19.54 5.67 -29.86
C GLN A 59 -19.80 6.13 -28.43
N ARG A 60 -20.35 5.28 -27.58
CA ARG A 60 -20.61 5.62 -26.16
C ARG A 60 -19.33 6.04 -25.43
N ILE A 61 -18.20 5.37 -25.69
CA ILE A 61 -16.90 5.76 -25.13
C ILE A 61 -16.52 7.17 -25.61
N CYS A 62 -16.65 7.43 -26.91
CA CYS A 62 -16.40 8.75 -27.48
C CYS A 62 -17.28 9.83 -26.84
N ASP A 63 -18.57 9.53 -26.64
CA ASP A 63 -19.54 10.43 -25.99
C ASP A 63 -19.23 10.73 -24.55
N ILE A 64 -18.76 9.73 -23.78
CA ILE A 64 -18.36 9.91 -22.38
C ILE A 64 -17.16 10.85 -22.32
N TRP A 65 -16.15 10.63 -23.13
CA TRP A 65 -14.99 11.50 -23.19
C TRP A 65 -15.36 12.94 -23.60
N ALA A 66 -16.17 13.08 -24.64
CA ALA A 66 -16.61 14.39 -25.11
C ALA A 66 -17.41 15.18 -24.06
N ARG A 67 -18.33 14.51 -23.35
CA ARG A 67 -19.10 15.12 -22.25
C ARG A 67 -18.20 15.57 -21.11
N TYR A 68 -17.22 14.77 -20.73
CA TYR A 68 -16.30 15.14 -19.66
C TYR A 68 -15.42 16.34 -20.06
N ILE A 69 -14.82 16.30 -21.26
CA ILE A 69 -14.00 17.39 -21.78
C ILE A 69 -14.81 18.70 -21.84
N ASN A 70 -16.03 18.63 -22.36
CA ASN A 70 -16.93 19.80 -22.44
C ASN A 70 -17.31 20.35 -21.06
N SER A 71 -17.35 19.52 -20.02
CA SER A 71 -17.71 19.93 -18.66
C SER A 71 -16.58 20.63 -17.90
N LYS A 72 -15.31 20.46 -18.33
CA LYS A 72 -14.11 20.90 -17.59
C LYS A 72 -13.34 22.05 -18.24
N ALA A 73 -13.76 22.51 -19.43
CA ALA A 73 -13.05 23.54 -20.18
C ALA A 73 -11.54 23.26 -20.32
N MET A 74 -11.21 22.07 -20.75
CA MET A 74 -9.83 21.56 -20.86
C MET A 74 -9.11 22.16 -22.07
N THR A 75 -7.79 22.30 -21.97
CA THR A 75 -6.92 22.48 -23.14
C THR A 75 -6.82 21.20 -23.95
N MET A 76 -6.26 21.29 -25.16
CA MET A 76 -6.08 20.11 -26.02
C MET A 76 -5.13 19.08 -25.37
N GLU A 77 -4.09 19.52 -24.68
CA GLU A 77 -3.14 18.65 -23.97
C GLU A 77 -3.78 17.95 -22.78
N GLU A 78 -4.48 18.68 -21.92
CA GLU A 78 -5.20 18.12 -20.76
C GLU A 78 -6.27 17.11 -21.17
N ALA A 79 -6.97 17.37 -22.27
CA ALA A 79 -7.96 16.45 -22.81
C ALA A 79 -7.32 15.17 -23.39
N ALA A 80 -6.19 15.29 -24.08
CA ALA A 80 -5.42 14.15 -24.59
C ALA A 80 -4.87 13.28 -23.47
N ASP A 81 -4.33 13.91 -22.40
CA ASP A 81 -3.83 13.22 -21.20
C ASP A 81 -4.96 12.50 -20.47
N TYR A 82 -6.09 13.15 -20.26
CA TYR A 82 -7.26 12.53 -19.64
C TYR A 82 -7.70 11.25 -20.37
N ILE A 83 -7.75 11.30 -21.72
CA ILE A 83 -8.12 10.12 -22.50
C ILE A 83 -7.04 9.04 -22.39
N ARG A 84 -5.77 9.40 -22.39
CA ARG A 84 -4.65 8.47 -22.25
C ARG A 84 -4.68 7.74 -20.91
N ASP A 85 -5.01 8.44 -19.84
CA ASP A 85 -5.09 7.88 -18.48
C ASP A 85 -6.35 7.03 -18.24
N SER A 86 -7.33 7.07 -19.16
CA SER A 86 -8.58 6.32 -19.01
C SER A 86 -8.44 4.80 -19.14
N HIS A 87 -7.26 4.30 -19.53
CA HIS A 87 -6.96 2.85 -19.75
C HIS A 87 -7.89 2.10 -20.71
N VAL A 88 -8.70 2.81 -21.51
CA VAL A 88 -9.68 2.23 -22.46
C VAL A 88 -9.10 2.13 -23.88
N LEU A 89 -7.79 2.40 -24.06
CA LEU A 89 -7.14 2.51 -25.36
C LEU A 89 -6.41 1.22 -25.82
N GLU A 90 -6.81 0.04 -25.37
CA GLU A 90 -6.23 -1.21 -25.89
C GLU A 90 -6.44 -1.32 -27.41
N ASN A 91 -5.33 -1.25 -28.18
CA ASN A 91 -5.30 -1.29 -29.65
C ASN A 91 -6.05 -0.16 -30.41
N THR A 92 -6.50 0.88 -29.72
CA THR A 92 -7.18 2.03 -30.31
C THR A 92 -6.41 3.32 -30.01
N SER A 93 -6.75 4.42 -30.69
CA SER A 93 -6.23 5.75 -30.39
C SER A 93 -7.36 6.76 -30.37
N ALA A 94 -7.14 7.91 -29.77
CA ALA A 94 -8.02 9.05 -29.92
C ALA A 94 -7.24 10.26 -30.46
N HIS A 95 -7.87 11.02 -31.32
CA HIS A 95 -7.29 12.22 -31.91
C HIS A 95 -8.20 13.42 -31.61
N LEU A 96 -7.62 14.48 -31.09
CA LEU A 96 -8.28 15.76 -30.86
C LEU A 96 -7.83 16.73 -31.96
N ILE A 97 -8.72 17.14 -32.83
CA ILE A 97 -8.39 17.90 -34.01
C ILE A 97 -9.14 19.23 -34.00
N SER A 98 -8.42 20.33 -34.11
CA SER A 98 -9.01 21.64 -34.38
C SER A 98 -9.57 21.68 -35.77
N LEU A 99 -10.84 22.07 -35.91
CA LEU A 99 -11.51 22.20 -37.22
C LEU A 99 -10.94 23.35 -38.07
N ASP A 100 -10.39 24.38 -37.44
CA ASP A 100 -9.81 25.53 -38.15
C ASP A 100 -8.50 25.20 -38.85
N THR A 101 -7.69 24.35 -38.23
CA THR A 101 -6.31 24.05 -38.71
C THR A 101 -6.16 22.63 -39.27
N LEU A 102 -7.11 21.73 -39.02
CA LEU A 102 -7.06 20.29 -39.31
C LEU A 102 -5.82 19.61 -38.73
N THR A 103 -5.33 20.14 -37.63
CA THR A 103 -4.22 19.60 -36.88
C THR A 103 -4.57 19.45 -35.38
N GLY A 104 -3.87 18.60 -34.67
CA GLY A 104 -4.15 18.36 -33.27
C GLY A 104 -3.21 17.37 -32.64
N LEU A 105 -3.70 16.68 -31.61
CA LEU A 105 -2.94 15.70 -30.85
C LEU A 105 -3.59 14.31 -30.90
N SER A 106 -2.75 13.29 -30.97
CA SER A 106 -3.10 11.87 -30.82
C SER A 106 -2.78 11.41 -29.39
N THR A 107 -3.51 10.43 -28.91
CA THR A 107 -3.20 9.77 -27.64
C THR A 107 -2.09 8.72 -27.77
N ARG A 108 -1.70 8.36 -28.99
CA ARG A 108 -0.56 7.49 -29.28
C ARG A 108 0.48 8.23 -30.11
N PRO A 109 1.76 7.98 -29.92
CA PRO A 109 2.80 8.57 -30.73
C PRO A 109 2.74 8.01 -32.16
N LYS A 110 3.30 8.76 -33.10
CA LYS A 110 3.42 8.32 -34.47
C LYS A 110 4.32 7.07 -34.57
N GLN A 111 3.96 6.16 -35.45
CA GLN A 111 4.71 4.91 -35.62
C GLN A 111 6.20 5.19 -35.94
N GLY A 112 7.10 4.60 -35.12
CA GLY A 112 8.54 4.81 -35.22
C GLY A 112 9.10 6.01 -34.45
N THR A 113 8.28 6.68 -33.62
CA THR A 113 8.68 7.76 -32.69
C THR A 113 8.19 7.46 -31.30
N ASP A 114 8.94 7.90 -30.28
CA ASP A 114 8.54 7.69 -28.88
C ASP A 114 7.66 8.83 -28.32
N ASP A 115 7.82 10.07 -28.88
CA ASP A 115 7.20 11.27 -28.31
C ASP A 115 6.52 12.20 -29.34
N ASP A 116 6.31 11.80 -30.61
CA ASP A 116 5.61 12.60 -31.59
C ASP A 116 4.10 12.30 -31.60
N TYR A 117 3.34 13.06 -30.85
CA TYR A 117 1.88 12.96 -30.75
C TYR A 117 1.13 13.88 -31.71
N ALA A 118 1.82 14.70 -32.48
CA ALA A 118 1.18 15.63 -33.41
C ALA A 118 0.53 14.88 -34.58
N VAL A 119 -0.71 15.22 -34.86
CA VAL A 119 -1.47 14.61 -35.95
C VAL A 119 -2.04 15.68 -36.90
N SER A 120 -2.06 15.36 -38.18
CA SER A 120 -2.60 16.27 -39.21
C SER A 120 -3.52 15.53 -40.16
N TYR A 121 -4.72 16.03 -40.32
CA TYR A 121 -5.74 15.54 -41.25
C TYR A 121 -5.85 16.34 -42.53
N LYS A 122 -4.99 17.34 -42.78
CA LYS A 122 -4.99 18.20 -43.98
C LYS A 122 -4.91 17.45 -45.33
N LYS A 123 -4.35 16.23 -45.32
CA LYS A 123 -4.20 15.40 -46.53
C LYS A 123 -5.10 14.16 -46.53
N VAL A 124 -5.90 13.98 -45.52
CA VAL A 124 -6.71 12.77 -45.34
C VAL A 124 -8.08 12.92 -46.00
N GLY A 125 -8.58 14.15 -46.14
CA GLY A 125 -9.90 14.44 -46.71
C GLY A 125 -11.10 14.04 -45.85
N LEU A 126 -10.86 13.54 -44.65
CA LEU A 126 -11.92 13.03 -43.73
C LEU A 126 -12.74 14.15 -43.10
N LEU A 127 -12.10 15.29 -42.82
CA LEU A 127 -12.70 16.44 -42.13
C LEU A 127 -12.96 17.63 -43.07
N GLU A 128 -12.83 17.43 -44.42
CA GLU A 128 -13.18 18.43 -45.43
C GLU A 128 -14.70 18.54 -45.60
N ASP A 129 -15.42 17.42 -45.46
CA ASP A 129 -16.87 17.37 -45.35
C ASP A 129 -17.26 16.93 -43.94
N THR A 130 -17.82 17.83 -43.16
CA THR A 130 -18.23 17.60 -41.76
C THR A 130 -19.68 17.12 -41.63
N GLY A 131 -20.41 16.94 -42.75
CA GLY A 131 -21.82 16.54 -42.74
C GLY A 131 -22.09 15.21 -42.02
N TRP A 132 -21.09 14.29 -41.95
CA TRP A 132 -21.21 13.02 -41.24
C TRP A 132 -21.08 13.15 -39.72
N ILE A 133 -20.61 14.30 -39.20
CA ILE A 133 -20.31 14.51 -37.76
C ILE A 133 -21.60 14.79 -36.97
N ASP A 134 -22.55 15.50 -37.58
CA ASP A 134 -23.76 16.02 -36.90
C ASP A 134 -25.08 15.53 -37.55
N GLU A 135 -25.10 14.37 -38.17
CA GLU A 135 -26.36 13.84 -38.71
C GLU A 135 -27.37 13.55 -37.57
N ILE A 136 -28.38 14.39 -37.49
CA ILE A 136 -29.45 14.32 -36.48
C ILE A 136 -30.23 13.00 -36.67
N GLY A 137 -30.24 12.16 -35.65
CA GLY A 137 -31.04 10.94 -35.56
C GLY A 137 -30.29 9.63 -35.71
N LYS A 138 -28.95 9.63 -35.79
CA LYS A 138 -28.11 8.40 -35.79
C LYS A 138 -27.56 8.11 -34.41
N SER A 139 -27.57 6.85 -34.05
CA SER A 139 -27.03 6.38 -32.77
C SER A 139 -25.48 6.34 -32.75
N VAL A 140 -24.85 6.38 -33.94
CA VAL A 140 -23.41 6.27 -34.14
C VAL A 140 -22.93 7.24 -35.22
N ASN A 141 -21.99 8.13 -34.84
CA ASN A 141 -21.29 9.03 -35.77
C ASN A 141 -19.96 8.41 -36.17
N ILE A 142 -19.92 7.71 -37.28
CA ILE A 142 -18.76 6.98 -37.78
C ILE A 142 -18.32 7.46 -39.15
N SER A 143 -17.01 7.55 -39.34
CA SER A 143 -16.42 7.93 -40.63
C SER A 143 -16.47 6.80 -41.64
N ARG A 144 -16.32 7.15 -42.95
CA ARG A 144 -15.85 6.17 -43.94
C ARG A 144 -14.41 5.69 -43.57
N ALA A 145 -14.02 4.56 -44.14
CA ALA A 145 -12.65 4.05 -44.00
C ALA A 145 -11.63 5.05 -44.56
N TYR A 146 -10.54 5.27 -43.83
CA TYR A 146 -9.47 6.19 -44.21
C TYR A 146 -8.12 5.69 -43.76
N THR A 147 -7.05 6.23 -44.32
CA THR A 147 -5.69 5.91 -43.87
C THR A 147 -5.32 6.76 -42.66
N ASN A 148 -5.10 6.14 -41.51
CA ASN A 148 -4.71 6.84 -40.26
C ASN A 148 -3.35 7.51 -40.45
N PRO A 149 -3.24 8.84 -40.27
CA PRO A 149 -2.01 9.58 -40.49
C PRO A 149 -0.91 9.27 -39.42
N MET A 150 -1.22 8.58 -38.34
CA MET A 150 -0.27 8.24 -37.27
C MET A 150 0.50 6.93 -37.55
N ASN A 151 -0.17 5.94 -38.15
CA ASN A 151 0.42 4.60 -38.36
C ASN A 151 0.25 4.05 -39.77
N GLY A 152 -0.47 4.74 -40.66
CA GLY A 152 -0.71 4.31 -42.02
C GLY A 152 -1.74 3.19 -42.22
N GLU A 153 -2.39 2.72 -41.12
CA GLU A 153 -3.39 1.65 -41.18
C GLU A 153 -4.75 2.18 -41.66
N GLN A 154 -5.51 1.34 -42.35
CA GLN A 154 -6.91 1.59 -42.63
C GLN A 154 -7.71 1.60 -41.33
N SER A 155 -8.41 2.67 -41.07
CA SER A 155 -9.10 2.91 -39.79
C SER A 155 -10.49 3.52 -40.01
N LEU A 156 -11.30 3.38 -38.99
CA LEU A 156 -12.58 4.07 -38.82
C LEU A 156 -12.48 5.03 -37.65
N ALA A 157 -13.23 6.12 -37.68
CA ALA A 157 -13.28 7.05 -36.57
C ALA A 157 -14.72 7.27 -36.10
N PHE A 158 -14.94 7.14 -34.80
CA PHE A 158 -16.13 7.61 -34.10
C PHE A 158 -15.87 9.04 -33.67
N CYS A 159 -16.83 9.90 -33.84
CA CYS A 159 -16.61 11.31 -33.61
C CYS A 159 -17.60 11.94 -32.63
N ASN A 160 -17.13 12.99 -31.98
CA ASN A 160 -17.96 13.92 -31.23
C ASN A 160 -17.37 15.33 -31.25
N MET A 161 -18.21 16.33 -31.14
CA MET A 161 -17.77 17.72 -31.06
C MET A 161 -17.37 18.06 -29.63
N VAL A 162 -16.23 18.68 -29.44
CA VAL A 162 -15.72 19.13 -28.16
C VAL A 162 -15.33 20.62 -28.20
N LYS A 163 -15.49 21.29 -27.06
CA LYS A 163 -15.03 22.66 -26.87
C LYS A 163 -13.74 22.61 -26.05
N LEU A 164 -12.65 23.06 -26.63
CA LEU A 164 -11.35 23.10 -25.97
C LEU A 164 -11.00 24.56 -25.64
N TYR A 165 -10.44 24.75 -24.47
CA TYR A 165 -9.96 26.05 -24.01
C TYR A 165 -8.58 26.35 -24.59
N ASP A 166 -8.41 27.51 -25.19
CA ASP A 166 -7.09 27.98 -25.61
C ASP A 166 -6.58 29.05 -24.63
N PRO A 167 -5.56 28.73 -23.85
CA PRO A 167 -5.01 29.66 -22.86
C PRO A 167 -4.34 30.91 -23.48
N LYS A 168 -4.05 30.92 -24.78
CA LYS A 168 -3.41 32.06 -25.45
C LYS A 168 -4.43 33.10 -25.88
N SER A 169 -5.60 32.67 -26.30
CA SER A 169 -6.71 33.56 -26.73
C SER A 169 -7.76 33.77 -25.65
N GLU A 170 -7.71 33.02 -24.54
CA GLU A 170 -8.70 32.99 -23.46
C GLU A 170 -10.13 32.66 -23.98
N THR A 171 -10.23 31.98 -25.10
CA THR A 171 -11.48 31.58 -25.75
C THR A 171 -11.58 30.07 -25.85
N SER A 172 -12.82 29.59 -26.07
CA SER A 172 -13.03 28.16 -26.37
C SER A 172 -13.17 27.99 -27.90
N GLY A 173 -12.29 27.19 -28.47
CA GLY A 173 -12.36 26.75 -29.86
C GLY A 173 -13.14 25.45 -30.01
N THR A 174 -13.75 25.23 -31.20
CA THR A 174 -14.41 23.98 -31.51
C THR A 174 -13.42 22.99 -32.12
N ALA A 175 -13.39 21.78 -31.58
CA ALA A 175 -12.56 20.69 -32.06
C ALA A 175 -13.41 19.42 -32.21
N VAL A 176 -12.89 18.47 -32.97
CA VAL A 176 -13.46 17.14 -33.09
C VAL A 176 -12.63 16.16 -32.30
N LEU A 177 -13.27 15.41 -31.43
CA LEU A 177 -12.73 14.22 -30.84
C LEU A 177 -12.99 13.03 -31.73
N LEU A 178 -11.95 12.40 -32.23
CA LEU A 178 -12.02 11.17 -33.03
C LEU A 178 -11.49 10.00 -32.19
N ARG A 179 -12.33 9.01 -31.91
CA ARG A 179 -11.88 7.70 -31.43
C ARG A 179 -11.59 6.84 -32.66
N VAL A 180 -10.33 6.53 -32.85
CA VAL A 180 -9.83 5.85 -34.07
C VAL A 180 -9.56 4.38 -33.75
N ILE A 181 -10.21 3.51 -34.53
CA ILE A 181 -10.01 2.08 -34.45
C ILE A 181 -9.50 1.54 -35.79
N PRO A 182 -8.52 0.64 -35.82
CA PRO A 182 -8.14 -0.01 -37.07
C PRO A 182 -9.28 -0.92 -37.56
N ILE A 183 -9.45 -1.02 -38.86
CA ILE A 183 -10.48 -1.89 -39.49
C ILE A 183 -10.29 -3.34 -39.02
N SER A 184 -9.06 -3.77 -38.82
CA SER A 184 -8.72 -5.10 -38.29
C SER A 184 -9.33 -5.41 -36.91
N ALA A 185 -9.63 -4.39 -36.08
CA ALA A 185 -10.32 -4.59 -34.81
C ALA A 185 -11.80 -4.95 -34.97
N LEU A 186 -12.42 -4.45 -36.02
CA LEU A 186 -13.78 -4.85 -36.41
C LEU A 186 -13.80 -6.26 -37.01
N GLU A 187 -12.82 -6.59 -37.85
CA GLU A 187 -12.67 -7.93 -38.44
C GLU A 187 -12.56 -9.01 -37.37
N GLN A 188 -11.85 -8.75 -36.28
CA GLN A 188 -11.68 -9.66 -35.16
C GLN A 188 -13.00 -9.99 -34.42
N LYS A 189 -14.04 -9.18 -34.59
CA LYS A 189 -15.36 -9.45 -33.98
C LYS A 189 -16.20 -10.40 -34.80
N TRP A 190 -15.84 -10.62 -36.07
CA TRP A 190 -16.55 -11.49 -36.98
C TRP A 190 -15.96 -12.89 -36.95
N VAL A 191 -16.45 -13.69 -36.06
CA VAL A 191 -16.07 -15.10 -36.01
C VAL A 191 -17.28 -15.94 -36.44
N PHE A 192 -17.23 -16.48 -37.64
CA PHE A 192 -18.22 -17.49 -38.05
C PHE A 192 -18.16 -18.70 -37.13
N PRO A 193 -19.30 -19.22 -36.68
CA PRO A 193 -19.33 -20.57 -36.09
C PRO A 193 -18.81 -21.55 -37.16
N GLN A 194 -17.64 -22.12 -36.91
CA GLN A 194 -16.83 -22.90 -37.85
C GLN A 194 -17.44 -24.22 -38.31
N THR A 195 -18.75 -24.49 -38.12
CA THR A 195 -19.26 -25.83 -38.28
C THR A 195 -19.98 -26.15 -39.60
N GLU A 196 -20.50 -25.17 -40.33
CA GLU A 196 -21.26 -25.45 -41.56
C GLU A 196 -20.96 -24.55 -42.77
N LEU A 197 -20.23 -23.44 -42.59
CA LEU A 197 -20.01 -22.45 -43.63
C LEU A 197 -18.52 -22.15 -43.85
N VAL A 198 -17.74 -23.19 -44.05
CA VAL A 198 -16.24 -23.12 -44.13
C VAL A 198 -15.73 -22.16 -45.20
N ASN A 199 -16.46 -21.92 -46.27
CA ASN A 199 -16.10 -21.04 -47.37
C ASN A 199 -17.01 -19.79 -47.44
N ALA A 200 -17.72 -19.46 -46.38
CA ALA A 200 -18.49 -18.22 -46.34
C ALA A 200 -17.57 -17.03 -46.10
N GLU A 201 -17.72 -16.00 -46.90
CA GLU A 201 -17.01 -14.74 -46.79
C GLU A 201 -17.95 -13.63 -46.34
N ILE A 202 -17.47 -12.74 -45.51
CA ILE A 202 -18.15 -11.52 -45.11
C ILE A 202 -17.52 -10.32 -45.81
N ALA A 203 -18.37 -9.40 -46.22
CA ALA A 203 -17.95 -8.09 -46.66
C ALA A 203 -18.90 -7.02 -46.07
N MET A 204 -18.46 -5.80 -46.08
CA MET A 204 -19.29 -4.67 -45.68
C MET A 204 -19.13 -3.54 -46.71
N ILE A 205 -20.23 -2.97 -47.10
CA ILE A 205 -20.29 -1.88 -48.08
C ILE A 205 -20.93 -0.64 -47.45
N ASP A 206 -20.59 0.51 -47.98
CA ASP A 206 -21.24 1.78 -47.71
C ASP A 206 -22.53 1.97 -48.58
N ALA A 207 -23.20 3.12 -48.39
CA ALA A 207 -24.42 3.47 -49.12
C ALA A 207 -24.22 3.58 -50.64
N ASN A 208 -22.99 3.70 -51.11
CA ASN A 208 -22.65 3.75 -52.53
C ASN A 208 -22.31 2.38 -53.13
N GLY A 209 -22.21 1.36 -52.27
CA GLY A 209 -21.77 0.01 -52.64
C GLY A 209 -20.28 -0.19 -52.66
N ASP A 210 -19.48 0.78 -52.19
CA ASP A 210 -18.02 0.66 -52.06
C ASP A 210 -17.65 -0.16 -50.82
N TYR A 211 -16.65 -1.03 -50.93
CA TYR A 211 -16.28 -1.89 -49.84
C TYR A 211 -15.58 -1.10 -48.71
N ILE A 212 -16.13 -1.16 -47.53
CA ILE A 212 -15.46 -0.79 -46.28
C ILE A 212 -14.50 -1.92 -45.90
N LEU A 213 -14.98 -3.14 -46.10
CA LEU A 213 -14.29 -4.38 -45.85
C LEU A 213 -14.69 -5.43 -46.85
N LYS A 214 -13.73 -6.21 -47.34
CA LYS A 214 -14.01 -7.26 -48.34
C LYS A 214 -13.23 -8.52 -48.11
N GLY A 215 -13.86 -9.68 -48.31
CA GLY A 215 -13.20 -10.97 -48.41
C GLY A 215 -12.50 -11.17 -49.76
N ASP A 216 -11.75 -12.26 -49.88
CA ASP A 216 -10.90 -12.55 -51.04
C ASP A 216 -11.68 -12.76 -52.34
N SER A 217 -12.92 -13.20 -52.29
CA SER A 217 -13.80 -13.39 -53.46
C SER A 217 -14.29 -12.09 -54.07
N PHE A 218 -14.28 -10.99 -53.30
CA PHE A 218 -14.74 -9.67 -53.74
C PHE A 218 -13.61 -8.85 -54.37
N LYS A 219 -13.25 -9.12 -55.63
CA LYS A 219 -12.04 -8.55 -56.26
C LYS A 219 -12.18 -7.14 -56.81
N ASN A 220 -13.40 -6.66 -57.08
CA ASN A 220 -13.63 -5.32 -57.66
C ASN A 220 -13.58 -4.22 -56.61
N SER A 221 -13.70 -2.96 -57.02
CA SER A 221 -13.69 -1.81 -56.09
C SER A 221 -15.02 -1.64 -55.36
N SER A 222 -16.13 -2.06 -55.96
CA SER A 222 -17.47 -1.99 -55.37
C SER A 222 -18.27 -3.28 -55.62
N LEU A 223 -19.30 -3.52 -54.81
CA LEU A 223 -20.24 -4.64 -54.98
C LEU A 223 -20.96 -4.57 -56.34
N PHE A 224 -21.28 -3.36 -56.77
CA PHE A 224 -21.99 -3.16 -58.04
C PHE A 224 -21.13 -3.59 -59.23
N GLU A 225 -19.87 -3.16 -59.26
CA GLU A 225 -18.94 -3.60 -60.29
C GLU A 225 -18.64 -5.09 -60.21
N PHE A 226 -18.53 -5.65 -59.02
CA PHE A 226 -18.37 -7.08 -58.83
C PHE A 226 -19.55 -7.88 -59.38
N TYR A 227 -20.78 -7.53 -59.02
CA TYR A 227 -21.96 -8.23 -59.44
C TYR A 227 -22.10 -8.18 -61.00
N LYS A 228 -21.97 -6.98 -61.59
CA LYS A 228 -22.04 -6.77 -63.00
C LYS A 228 -20.97 -7.53 -63.83
N SER A 229 -19.80 -7.70 -63.26
CA SER A 229 -18.68 -8.39 -63.95
C SER A 229 -18.92 -9.87 -64.08
N TYR A 230 -19.62 -10.51 -63.17
CA TYR A 230 -19.78 -11.97 -63.15
C TYR A 230 -21.24 -12.42 -63.39
N ASN A 231 -22.23 -11.53 -63.24
CA ASN A 231 -23.65 -11.81 -63.34
C ASN A 231 -24.27 -10.88 -64.43
N PRO A 232 -24.24 -11.27 -65.68
CA PRO A 232 -24.79 -10.43 -66.75
C PRO A 232 -26.30 -10.24 -66.58
N THR A 233 -26.73 -9.04 -66.26
CA THR A 233 -28.10 -8.62 -66.05
C THR A 233 -28.40 -7.33 -66.74
N ASP A 234 -29.67 -7.04 -66.99
CA ASP A 234 -30.16 -5.79 -67.50
C ASP A 234 -29.85 -4.64 -66.52
N PRO A 235 -29.47 -3.43 -66.97
CA PRO A 235 -29.14 -2.28 -66.07
C PRO A 235 -30.29 -1.89 -65.13
N GLU A 236 -31.54 -1.99 -65.52
CA GLU A 236 -32.68 -1.70 -64.60
C GLU A 236 -32.80 -2.70 -63.46
N SER A 237 -32.68 -3.99 -63.76
CA SER A 237 -32.69 -5.05 -62.77
C SER A 237 -31.50 -4.98 -61.77
N SER A 238 -30.36 -4.45 -62.25
CA SER A 238 -29.21 -4.24 -61.43
C SER A 238 -29.38 -3.11 -60.40
N GLY A 239 -30.07 -2.05 -60.75
CA GLY A 239 -30.40 -0.93 -59.85
C GLY A 239 -31.44 -1.30 -58.82
N GLU A 240 -32.46 -2.06 -59.17
CA GLU A 240 -33.45 -2.59 -58.19
C GLU A 240 -32.81 -3.56 -57.19
N LEU A 241 -31.90 -4.43 -57.65
CA LEU A 241 -31.16 -5.34 -56.78
C LEU A 241 -30.27 -4.61 -55.81
N PHE A 242 -29.55 -3.58 -56.26
CA PHE A 242 -28.70 -2.78 -55.40
C PHE A 242 -29.53 -2.06 -54.32
N ASN A 243 -30.66 -1.42 -54.69
CA ASN A 243 -31.56 -0.82 -53.73
C ASN A 243 -32.08 -1.83 -52.71
N ARG A 244 -32.39 -3.06 -53.15
CA ARG A 244 -32.82 -4.14 -52.25
C ARG A 244 -31.71 -4.54 -51.29
N ILE A 245 -30.49 -4.69 -51.76
CA ILE A 245 -29.34 -5.07 -50.95
C ILE A 245 -29.06 -4.00 -49.87
N THR A 246 -29.16 -2.73 -50.20
CA THR A 246 -28.86 -1.63 -49.27
C THR A 246 -30.01 -1.26 -48.32
N SER A 247 -31.25 -1.67 -48.63
CA SER A 247 -32.43 -1.23 -47.87
C SER A 247 -33.18 -2.35 -47.14
N SER A 248 -32.90 -3.61 -47.41
CA SER A 248 -33.60 -4.74 -46.81
C SER A 248 -32.68 -5.91 -46.45
N THR A 249 -33.15 -6.80 -45.62
CA THR A 249 -32.47 -8.09 -45.32
C THR A 249 -32.95 -9.14 -46.29
N GLY A 250 -32.04 -10.02 -46.75
CA GLY A 250 -32.40 -11.12 -47.65
C GLY A 250 -31.19 -11.76 -48.32
N SER A 251 -31.47 -12.59 -49.28
CA SER A 251 -30.43 -13.20 -50.11
C SER A 251 -30.73 -13.18 -51.60
N VAL A 252 -29.69 -13.41 -52.39
CA VAL A 252 -29.77 -13.55 -53.83
C VAL A 252 -28.72 -14.54 -54.32
N PRO A 253 -29.10 -15.42 -55.27
CA PRO A 253 -28.11 -16.26 -55.96
C PRO A 253 -27.26 -15.40 -56.88
N MET A 254 -25.95 -15.69 -56.92
CA MET A 254 -24.99 -15.00 -57.78
C MET A 254 -23.84 -15.92 -58.18
N ILE A 255 -23.07 -15.48 -59.16
CA ILE A 255 -21.82 -16.13 -59.55
C ILE A 255 -20.64 -15.31 -59.03
N ASN A 256 -19.69 -15.96 -58.34
CA ASN A 256 -18.48 -15.27 -57.78
C ASN A 256 -17.34 -15.18 -58.81
N SER A 257 -16.23 -14.56 -58.40
CA SER A 257 -15.03 -14.37 -59.27
C SER A 257 -14.40 -15.70 -59.73
N HIS A 258 -14.68 -16.82 -59.07
CA HIS A 258 -14.23 -18.18 -59.43
C HIS A 258 -15.22 -18.91 -60.34
N LYS A 259 -16.26 -18.26 -60.82
CA LYS A 259 -17.37 -18.85 -61.65
C LYS A 259 -18.14 -19.95 -60.88
N GLN A 260 -18.25 -19.82 -59.56
CA GLN A 260 -19.06 -20.73 -58.79
C GLN A 260 -20.41 -20.05 -58.47
N GLU A 261 -21.48 -20.86 -58.48
CA GLU A 261 -22.78 -20.44 -57.98
C GLU A 261 -22.69 -20.23 -56.47
N CYS A 262 -23.11 -19.09 -55.99
CA CYS A 262 -23.08 -18.65 -54.60
C CYS A 262 -24.42 -18.04 -54.20
N ILE A 263 -24.67 -18.02 -52.93
CA ILE A 263 -25.74 -17.20 -52.32
C ILE A 263 -25.08 -16.00 -51.64
N LEU A 264 -25.54 -14.80 -51.96
CA LEU A 264 -25.20 -13.55 -51.31
C LEU A 264 -26.32 -13.19 -50.35
N ALA A 265 -26.10 -13.27 -49.07
CA ALA A 265 -26.96 -12.73 -48.04
C ALA A 265 -26.54 -11.29 -47.69
N PHE A 266 -27.51 -10.45 -47.35
CA PHE A 266 -27.30 -9.05 -47.05
C PHE A 266 -28.25 -8.55 -45.97
N THR A 267 -27.74 -7.62 -45.11
CA THR A 267 -28.53 -6.97 -44.06
C THR A 267 -27.99 -5.56 -43.80
N PRO A 268 -28.84 -4.52 -43.77
CA PRO A 268 -28.43 -3.17 -43.44
C PRO A 268 -28.02 -3.08 -41.95
N VAL A 269 -26.94 -2.35 -41.63
CA VAL A 269 -26.49 -2.07 -40.24
C VAL A 269 -27.17 -0.78 -39.76
N ALA A 270 -28.13 -0.91 -38.87
CA ALA A 270 -29.01 0.20 -38.46
C ALA A 270 -28.26 1.33 -37.74
N ALA A 271 -27.22 1.00 -36.97
CA ALA A 271 -26.44 2.00 -36.23
C ALA A 271 -25.53 2.86 -37.10
N SER A 272 -25.35 2.54 -38.39
CA SER A 272 -24.40 3.22 -39.26
C SER A 272 -25.09 3.96 -40.40
N ALA A 273 -24.40 4.94 -41.00
CA ALA A 273 -24.86 5.74 -42.12
C ALA A 273 -24.94 4.93 -43.42
N GLY A 274 -25.92 4.03 -43.53
CA GLY A 274 -26.20 3.27 -44.74
C GLY A 274 -25.20 2.18 -45.08
N TRP A 275 -24.58 1.56 -44.04
CA TRP A 275 -23.74 0.38 -44.27
C TRP A 275 -24.61 -0.87 -44.42
N THR A 276 -24.11 -1.80 -45.20
CA THR A 276 -24.77 -3.09 -45.43
C THR A 276 -23.73 -4.20 -45.20
N MET A 277 -24.08 -5.17 -44.40
CA MET A 277 -23.31 -6.39 -44.23
C MET A 277 -23.68 -7.40 -45.28
N LEU A 278 -22.68 -8.07 -45.84
CA LEU A 278 -22.79 -9.08 -46.90
C LEU A 278 -22.15 -10.38 -46.40
N GLY A 279 -22.87 -11.47 -46.67
CA GLY A 279 -22.32 -12.82 -46.53
C GLY A 279 -22.34 -13.52 -47.88
N LEU A 280 -21.25 -14.12 -48.32
CA LEU A 280 -21.16 -14.89 -49.56
C LEU A 280 -20.81 -16.34 -49.30
N VAL A 281 -21.61 -17.28 -49.78
CA VAL A 281 -21.37 -18.72 -49.59
C VAL A 281 -21.55 -19.45 -50.89
N PRO A 282 -20.64 -20.39 -51.29
CA PRO A 282 -20.86 -21.22 -52.48
C PRO A 282 -22.09 -22.13 -52.33
N SER A 283 -22.95 -22.19 -53.34
CA SER A 283 -24.21 -22.99 -53.31
C SER A 283 -23.97 -24.45 -53.02
N LYS A 284 -22.83 -25.02 -53.45
CA LYS A 284 -22.45 -26.41 -53.18
C LYS A 284 -22.21 -26.73 -51.71
N ASP A 285 -21.84 -25.68 -50.92
CA ASP A 285 -21.56 -25.83 -49.47
C ASP A 285 -22.85 -25.76 -48.68
N LEU A 286 -23.95 -25.36 -49.29
CA LEU A 286 -25.33 -25.38 -48.80
C LEU A 286 -26.07 -26.68 -49.19
N ASP A 287 -25.47 -27.49 -50.08
CA ASP A 287 -26.12 -28.72 -50.57
C ASP A 287 -25.77 -29.92 -49.65
N VAL A 288 -26.71 -30.34 -48.86
CA VAL A 288 -26.53 -31.46 -47.91
C VAL A 288 -26.85 -32.75 -48.62
N ASP A 289 -25.86 -33.56 -48.90
CA ASP A 289 -25.99 -34.89 -49.45
C ASP A 289 -26.79 -35.80 -48.47
N THR A 290 -28.08 -35.97 -48.73
CA THR A 290 -29.06 -36.60 -47.82
C THR A 290 -29.08 -38.12 -47.82
N GLU A 291 -28.19 -38.79 -48.59
CA GLU A 291 -28.20 -40.25 -48.74
C GLU A 291 -27.41 -41.03 -47.69
N ASN A 292 -26.78 -40.39 -46.74
CA ASN A 292 -25.87 -41.09 -45.82
C ASN A 292 -26.48 -41.23 -44.40
N TRP A 293 -27.37 -42.20 -44.21
CA TRP A 293 -27.93 -42.57 -42.89
C TRP A 293 -26.88 -42.83 -41.83
N LEU A 294 -25.70 -43.30 -42.23
CA LEU A 294 -24.56 -43.52 -41.36
C LEU A 294 -23.96 -42.20 -40.88
N LEU A 295 -23.90 -41.17 -41.75
CA LEU A 295 -23.45 -39.80 -41.40
C LEU A 295 -24.43 -39.11 -40.46
N ILE A 296 -25.75 -39.28 -40.71
CA ILE A 296 -26.81 -38.75 -39.83
C ILE A 296 -26.73 -39.39 -38.45
N GLY A 297 -26.49 -40.71 -38.40
CA GLY A 297 -26.31 -41.43 -37.13
C GLY A 297 -25.07 -40.99 -36.38
N VAL A 298 -23.93 -40.78 -37.07
CA VAL A 298 -22.67 -40.33 -36.47
C VAL A 298 -22.79 -38.88 -35.99
N VAL A 299 -23.46 -38.01 -36.77
CA VAL A 299 -23.70 -36.60 -36.38
C VAL A 299 -24.65 -36.53 -35.17
N SER A 300 -25.71 -37.34 -35.17
CA SER A 300 -26.64 -37.38 -34.02
C SER A 300 -25.95 -37.90 -32.76
N LEU A 301 -25.06 -38.86 -32.86
CA LEU A 301 -24.25 -39.35 -31.74
C LEU A 301 -23.25 -38.30 -31.30
N GLY A 302 -22.61 -37.64 -32.23
CA GLY A 302 -21.68 -36.55 -31.95
C GLY A 302 -22.34 -35.35 -31.21
N LEU A 303 -23.53 -34.94 -31.66
CA LEU A 303 -24.35 -33.92 -31.01
C LEU A 303 -24.74 -34.34 -29.58
N LEU A 304 -25.06 -35.62 -29.37
CA LEU A 304 -25.38 -36.15 -28.06
C LEU A 304 -24.14 -36.10 -27.13
N ILE A 305 -22.96 -36.45 -27.64
CA ILE A 305 -21.70 -36.36 -26.88
C ILE A 305 -21.35 -34.91 -26.58
N LEU A 306 -21.48 -33.99 -27.53
CA LEU A 306 -21.26 -32.57 -27.33
C LEU A 306 -22.27 -31.98 -26.33
N PHE A 307 -23.54 -32.34 -26.40
CA PHE A 307 -24.54 -31.94 -25.43
C PHE A 307 -24.21 -32.42 -24.02
N LEU A 308 -23.77 -33.68 -23.89
CA LEU A 308 -23.32 -34.21 -22.60
C LEU A 308 -22.08 -33.51 -22.10
N PHE A 309 -21.15 -33.18 -23.00
CA PHE A 309 -19.96 -32.43 -22.67
C PHE A 309 -20.32 -31.00 -22.26
N ASP A 310 -21.19 -30.31 -23.01
CA ASP A 310 -21.67 -28.96 -22.65
C ASP A 310 -22.43 -28.98 -21.31
N LEU A 311 -23.25 -29.97 -21.08
CA LEU A 311 -23.99 -30.13 -19.82
C LEU A 311 -23.03 -30.34 -18.65
N LEU A 312 -22.02 -31.20 -18.81
CA LEU A 312 -20.98 -31.41 -17.80
C LEU A 312 -20.12 -30.14 -17.60
N SER A 313 -19.79 -29.47 -18.70
CA SER A 313 -19.07 -28.20 -18.63
C SER A 313 -19.86 -27.13 -17.90
N ILE A 314 -21.15 -26.98 -18.23
CA ILE A 314 -22.06 -26.03 -17.56
C ILE A 314 -22.18 -26.35 -16.06
N LEU A 315 -22.30 -27.63 -15.71
CA LEU A 315 -22.35 -28.07 -14.31
C LEU A 315 -21.04 -27.77 -13.57
N TYR A 316 -19.91 -28.04 -14.21
CA TYR A 316 -18.58 -27.76 -13.69
C TYR A 316 -18.36 -26.25 -13.52
N PHE A 317 -18.64 -25.46 -14.57
CA PHE A 317 -18.51 -24.01 -14.52
C PHE A 317 -19.45 -23.36 -13.50
N ASN A 318 -20.72 -23.82 -13.43
CA ASN A 318 -21.67 -23.35 -12.42
C ASN A 318 -21.18 -23.64 -11.00
N LYS A 319 -20.59 -24.81 -10.77
CA LYS A 319 -20.02 -25.13 -9.45
C LYS A 319 -18.82 -24.24 -9.15
N ARG A 320 -17.94 -24.02 -10.11
CA ARG A 320 -16.81 -23.07 -9.95
C ARG A 320 -17.27 -21.62 -9.75
N LEU A 321 -18.27 -21.19 -10.52
CA LEU A 321 -18.85 -19.86 -10.39
C LEU A 321 -19.50 -19.64 -9.03
N GLN A 322 -20.16 -20.65 -8.50
CA GLN A 322 -20.76 -20.59 -7.16
C GLN A 322 -19.71 -20.53 -6.06
N ILE A 323 -18.59 -21.27 -6.22
CA ILE A 323 -17.45 -21.18 -5.28
C ILE A 323 -16.83 -19.79 -5.36
N ALA A 324 -16.49 -19.32 -6.55
CA ALA A 324 -15.90 -18.00 -6.75
C ALA A 324 -16.81 -16.85 -6.29
N ALA A 325 -18.14 -16.99 -6.53
CA ALA A 325 -19.12 -16.01 -6.05
C ALA A 325 -19.20 -15.98 -4.52
N ARG A 326 -19.16 -17.15 -3.86
CA ARG A 326 -19.14 -17.25 -2.40
C ARG A 326 -17.85 -16.68 -1.81
N GLU A 327 -16.72 -16.98 -2.43
CA GLU A 327 -15.42 -16.41 -2.01
C GLU A 327 -15.40 -14.88 -2.18
N ALA A 328 -15.88 -14.38 -3.32
CA ALA A 328 -16.01 -12.94 -3.56
C ALA A 328 -17.01 -12.26 -2.61
N GLU A 329 -18.14 -12.90 -2.32
CA GLU A 329 -19.15 -12.41 -1.37
C GLU A 329 -18.60 -12.41 0.05
N SER A 330 -17.89 -13.47 0.45
CA SER A 330 -17.20 -13.56 1.73
C SER A 330 -16.13 -12.48 1.87
N ALA A 331 -15.30 -12.29 0.85
CA ALA A 331 -14.28 -11.24 0.82
C ALA A 331 -14.90 -9.83 0.86
N ASN A 332 -16.00 -9.62 0.13
CA ASN A 332 -16.68 -8.32 0.11
C ASN A 332 -17.40 -8.05 1.45
N LYS A 333 -17.96 -9.07 2.07
CA LYS A 333 -18.55 -8.98 3.41
C LYS A 333 -17.47 -8.65 4.44
N ALA A 334 -16.34 -9.38 4.43
CA ALA A 334 -15.21 -9.09 5.31
C ALA A 334 -14.71 -7.66 5.13
N LYS A 335 -14.61 -7.17 3.88
CA LYS A 335 -14.24 -5.78 3.58
C LYS A 335 -15.27 -4.76 4.10
N THR A 336 -16.56 -5.07 4.01
CA THR A 336 -17.62 -4.19 4.50
C THR A 336 -17.65 -4.16 6.03
N ASP A 337 -17.52 -5.31 6.68
CA ASP A 337 -17.41 -5.43 8.13
C ASP A 337 -16.17 -4.70 8.65
N PHE A 338 -15.03 -4.80 7.93
CA PHE A 338 -13.81 -4.04 8.15
C PHE A 338 -14.07 -2.53 8.19
N LEU A 339 -14.64 -1.98 7.10
CA LEU A 339 -14.91 -0.54 6.99
C LEU A 339 -15.89 -0.04 8.06
N SER A 340 -16.87 -0.86 8.42
CA SER A 340 -17.85 -0.53 9.46
C SER A 340 -17.19 -0.45 10.84
N THR A 341 -16.39 -1.46 11.21
CA THR A 341 -15.66 -1.51 12.47
C THR A 341 -14.66 -0.36 12.56
N MET A 342 -13.89 -0.09 11.49
CA MET A 342 -12.95 1.03 11.41
C MET A 342 -13.64 2.39 11.61
N SER A 343 -14.80 2.58 10.96
CA SER A 343 -15.57 3.82 11.12
C SER A 343 -16.04 4.03 12.57
N HIS A 344 -16.44 2.96 13.25
CA HIS A 344 -16.84 3.01 14.66
C HIS A 344 -15.63 3.35 15.56
N ASP A 345 -14.50 2.65 15.37
CA ASP A 345 -13.32 2.78 16.22
C ASP A 345 -12.57 4.11 16.02
N ILE A 346 -12.66 4.70 14.84
CA ILE A 346 -12.21 6.09 14.57
C ILE A 346 -13.15 7.11 15.21
N ARG A 347 -14.47 6.90 15.12
CA ARG A 347 -15.49 7.85 15.62
C ARG A 347 -15.44 8.00 17.13
N THR A 348 -15.19 6.92 17.86
CA THR A 348 -15.19 6.93 19.33
C THR A 348 -14.14 7.87 19.92
N PRO A 349 -12.83 7.77 19.64
CA PRO A 349 -11.83 8.73 20.13
C PRO A 349 -12.06 10.15 19.57
N MET A 350 -12.51 10.29 18.34
CA MET A 350 -12.83 11.59 17.75
C MET A 350 -13.95 12.30 18.52
N ASN A 351 -15.03 11.61 18.85
CA ASN A 351 -16.11 12.15 19.66
C ASN A 351 -15.64 12.50 21.09
N ALA A 352 -14.74 11.71 21.67
CA ALA A 352 -14.14 12.00 22.97
C ALA A 352 -13.30 13.29 22.90
N ILE A 353 -12.47 13.47 21.88
CA ILE A 353 -11.68 14.69 21.67
C ILE A 353 -12.61 15.91 21.57
N ILE A 354 -13.63 15.86 20.71
CA ILE A 354 -14.59 16.96 20.50
C ILE A 354 -15.34 17.28 21.80
N GLY A 355 -15.85 16.26 22.50
CA GLY A 355 -16.58 16.42 23.75
C GLY A 355 -15.74 17.01 24.87
N LEU A 356 -14.51 16.48 25.05
CA LEU A 356 -13.58 16.96 26.07
C LEU A 356 -13.06 18.38 25.77
N THR A 357 -12.86 18.72 24.49
CA THR A 357 -12.51 20.09 24.08
C THR A 357 -13.63 21.07 24.46
N THR A 358 -14.89 20.69 24.24
CA THR A 358 -16.04 21.51 24.65
C THR A 358 -16.12 21.65 26.17
N ILE A 359 -15.79 20.60 26.92
CA ILE A 359 -15.75 20.64 28.39
C ILE A 359 -14.61 21.53 28.87
N ALA A 360 -13.42 21.39 28.31
CA ALA A 360 -12.26 22.22 28.63
C ALA A 360 -12.55 23.73 28.37
N GLN A 361 -13.14 24.04 27.21
CA GLN A 361 -13.55 25.41 26.87
C GLN A 361 -14.54 26.02 27.88
N LYS A 362 -15.46 25.23 28.44
CA LYS A 362 -16.42 25.71 29.46
C LYS A 362 -15.79 25.86 30.84
N ASN A 363 -14.74 25.14 31.14
CA ASN A 363 -14.10 25.08 32.45
C ASN A 363 -12.75 25.82 32.51
N LEU A 364 -12.49 26.75 31.59
CA LEU A 364 -11.20 27.53 31.53
C LEU A 364 -10.80 28.21 32.84
N GLY A 365 -11.76 28.45 33.75
CA GLY A 365 -11.52 29.03 35.07
C GLY A 365 -11.10 28.01 36.14
N ASP A 366 -11.21 26.69 35.87
CA ASP A 366 -10.84 25.60 36.75
C ASP A 366 -9.66 24.87 36.14
N VAL A 367 -8.46 25.15 36.67
CA VAL A 367 -7.17 24.64 36.11
C VAL A 367 -7.09 23.12 36.20
N ASP A 368 -7.57 22.52 37.28
CA ASP A 368 -7.50 21.08 37.50
C ASP A 368 -8.42 20.31 36.52
N SER A 369 -9.67 20.77 36.39
CA SER A 369 -10.65 20.17 35.46
C SER A 369 -10.24 20.38 33.99
N THR A 370 -9.68 21.53 33.67
CA THR A 370 -9.17 21.83 32.31
C THR A 370 -7.95 20.96 32.03
N GLY A 371 -7.01 20.84 32.95
CA GLY A 371 -5.82 19.99 32.84
C GLY A 371 -6.18 18.52 32.65
N GLU A 372 -7.14 17.99 33.40
CA GLU A 372 -7.63 16.63 33.24
C GLU A 372 -8.29 16.40 31.86
N SER A 373 -9.07 17.38 31.38
CA SER A 373 -9.70 17.31 30.05
C SER A 373 -8.63 17.30 28.94
N LEU A 374 -7.63 18.15 29.01
CA LEU A 374 -6.52 18.20 28.06
C LEU A 374 -5.72 16.90 28.05
N ARG A 375 -5.44 16.32 29.24
CA ARG A 375 -4.78 15.01 29.34
C ARG A 375 -5.58 13.90 28.66
N LYS A 376 -6.91 13.87 28.86
CA LYS A 376 -7.81 12.91 28.21
C LYS A 376 -7.90 13.13 26.69
N ILE A 377 -7.85 14.38 26.21
CA ILE A 377 -7.77 14.71 24.78
C ILE A 377 -6.48 14.15 24.18
N SER A 378 -5.33 14.38 24.85
CA SER A 378 -4.03 13.85 24.39
C SER A 378 -4.04 12.33 24.29
N LEU A 379 -4.59 11.62 25.30
CA LEU A 379 -4.72 10.17 25.29
C LEU A 379 -5.61 9.67 24.13
N ALA A 380 -6.75 10.32 23.90
CA ALA A 380 -7.65 9.96 22.80
C ALA A 380 -7.04 10.24 21.43
N SER A 381 -6.27 11.33 21.30
CA SER A 381 -5.55 11.68 20.07
C SER A 381 -4.44 10.67 19.73
N ASN A 382 -3.64 10.29 20.73
CA ASN A 382 -2.60 9.27 20.57
C ASN A 382 -3.19 7.90 20.21
N HIS A 383 -4.31 7.55 20.81
CA HIS A 383 -5.03 6.31 20.46
C HIS A 383 -5.53 6.33 19.01
N LEU A 384 -6.09 7.46 18.55
CA LEU A 384 -6.54 7.64 17.17
C LEU A 384 -5.37 7.54 16.18
N LEU A 385 -4.22 8.14 16.50
CA LEU A 385 -3.02 8.09 15.69
C LEU A 385 -2.51 6.65 15.55
N THR A 386 -2.48 5.89 16.64
CA THR A 386 -2.09 4.47 16.63
C THR A 386 -3.03 3.65 15.74
N LEU A 387 -4.35 3.86 15.86
CA LEU A 387 -5.35 3.21 15.01
C LEU A 387 -5.12 3.48 13.51
N ILE A 388 -4.87 4.74 13.15
CA ILE A 388 -4.61 5.13 11.75
C ILE A 388 -3.33 4.45 11.23
N ASN A 389 -2.26 4.43 12.03
CA ASN A 389 -1.00 3.79 11.66
C ASN A 389 -1.17 2.27 11.49
N ASP A 390 -1.91 1.61 12.38
CA ASP A 390 -2.24 0.18 12.28
C ASP A 390 -2.97 -0.14 10.95
N ILE A 391 -3.96 0.68 10.57
CA ILE A 391 -4.71 0.54 9.31
C ILE A 391 -3.81 0.72 8.09
N LEU A 392 -2.93 1.72 8.11
CA LEU A 392 -1.98 1.99 7.04
C LEU A 392 -0.97 0.85 6.90
N ASP A 393 -0.46 0.30 8.01
CA ASP A 393 0.48 -0.82 8.00
C ASP A 393 -0.18 -2.08 7.39
N ILE A 394 -1.40 -2.43 7.79
CA ILE A 394 -2.14 -3.55 7.18
C ILE A 394 -2.33 -3.33 5.68
N SER A 395 -2.75 -2.14 5.27
CA SER A 395 -2.95 -1.83 3.85
C SER A 395 -1.66 -1.94 3.03
N LYS A 396 -0.51 -1.52 3.60
CA LYS A 396 0.82 -1.65 2.97
C LYS A 396 1.25 -3.10 2.87
N VAL A 397 0.98 -3.92 3.89
CA VAL A 397 1.30 -5.35 3.90
C VAL A 397 0.44 -6.12 2.89
N GLU A 398 -0.89 -5.95 2.92
CA GLU A 398 -1.80 -6.63 1.97
C GLU A 398 -1.47 -6.30 0.51
N SER A 399 -1.01 -5.08 0.24
CA SER A 399 -0.58 -4.67 -1.10
C SER A 399 0.85 -5.10 -1.48
N GLY A 400 1.59 -5.76 -0.57
CA GLY A 400 3.00 -6.15 -0.78
C GLY A 400 3.96 -4.96 -0.92
N LYS A 401 3.55 -3.78 -0.45
CA LYS A 401 4.32 -2.53 -0.57
C LYS A 401 5.17 -2.22 0.65
N LEU A 402 5.04 -2.99 1.74
CA LEU A 402 5.86 -2.78 2.92
C LEU A 402 7.29 -3.24 2.64
N LYS A 403 8.24 -2.31 2.68
CA LYS A 403 9.67 -2.56 2.56
C LYS A 403 10.33 -2.37 3.90
N LEU A 404 11.32 -3.20 4.21
CA LEU A 404 12.17 -3.03 5.40
C LEU A 404 13.17 -1.90 5.18
N SER A 405 13.46 -1.19 6.26
CA SER A 405 14.42 -0.09 6.33
C SER A 405 15.52 -0.42 7.34
N PRO A 406 16.46 -1.32 7.00
CA PRO A 406 17.46 -1.77 7.94
C PRO A 406 18.48 -0.66 8.23
N LEU A 407 18.75 -0.46 9.53
CA LEU A 407 19.73 0.47 10.06
C LEU A 407 20.56 -0.23 11.15
N THR A 408 21.77 0.28 11.41
CA THR A 408 22.53 -0.11 12.60
C THR A 408 21.91 0.56 13.82
N PHE A 409 21.56 -0.23 14.83
CA PHE A 409 20.95 0.25 16.07
C PHE A 409 21.52 -0.50 17.29
N SER A 410 21.31 0.06 18.48
CA SER A 410 21.65 -0.57 19.76
C SER A 410 20.44 -1.34 20.31
N ILE A 411 20.64 -2.63 20.62
CA ILE A 411 19.61 -3.43 21.31
C ILE A 411 19.39 -2.94 22.74
N VAL A 412 20.42 -2.34 23.36
CA VAL A 412 20.38 -1.73 24.69
C VAL A 412 19.34 -0.61 24.71
N GLU A 413 19.48 0.39 23.80
CA GLU A 413 18.51 1.49 23.66
C GLU A 413 17.10 0.98 23.36
N THR A 414 16.96 -0.08 22.57
CA THR A 414 15.68 -0.70 22.25
C THR A 414 15.00 -1.25 23.49
N VAL A 415 15.75 -1.94 24.36
CA VAL A 415 15.23 -2.53 25.61
C VAL A 415 14.93 -1.44 26.64
N GLU A 416 15.80 -0.44 26.81
CA GLU A 416 15.56 0.70 27.70
C GLU A 416 14.27 1.45 27.32
N ASN A 417 14.06 1.72 26.03
CA ASN A 417 12.82 2.32 25.54
C ASN A 417 11.59 1.45 25.80
N LEU A 418 11.70 0.14 25.61
CA LEU A 418 10.62 -0.82 25.86
C LEU A 418 10.19 -0.81 27.34
N VAL A 419 11.16 -0.84 28.25
CA VAL A 419 10.92 -0.76 29.69
C VAL A 419 10.30 0.58 30.06
N THR A 420 10.86 1.69 29.58
CA THR A 420 10.37 3.04 29.87
C THR A 420 8.92 3.25 29.45
N VAL A 421 8.56 2.81 28.22
CA VAL A 421 7.19 2.94 27.70
C VAL A 421 6.20 2.05 28.46
N SER A 422 6.64 0.90 28.97
CA SER A 422 5.77 -0.06 29.66
C SER A 422 5.54 0.26 31.12
N GLN A 423 6.45 0.97 31.76
CA GLN A 423 6.50 1.25 33.20
C GLN A 423 5.23 1.92 33.76
N PRO A 424 4.63 2.95 33.12
CA PRO A 424 3.39 3.55 33.65
C PRO A 424 2.24 2.54 33.75
N MET A 425 2.11 1.66 32.76
CA MET A 425 1.07 0.63 32.75
C MET A 425 1.30 -0.45 33.81
N ILE A 426 2.56 -0.80 34.06
CA ILE A 426 2.96 -1.76 35.10
C ILE A 426 2.64 -1.19 36.48
N LYS A 427 3.02 0.09 36.74
CA LYS A 427 2.70 0.80 38.00
C LYS A 427 1.20 0.93 38.23
N GLU A 428 0.43 1.33 37.22
CA GLU A 428 -1.03 1.50 37.32
C GLU A 428 -1.74 0.22 37.75
N LYS A 429 -1.28 -0.93 37.28
CA LYS A 429 -1.87 -2.24 37.65
C LYS A 429 -1.18 -2.93 38.79
N ASN A 430 -0.11 -2.36 39.34
CA ASN A 430 0.70 -2.96 40.41
C ASN A 430 1.15 -4.39 40.07
N LEU A 431 1.67 -4.58 38.83
CA LEU A 431 2.13 -5.89 38.37
C LEU A 431 3.52 -6.22 38.90
N GLU A 432 3.75 -7.51 39.19
CA GLU A 432 5.10 -8.05 39.38
C GLU A 432 5.75 -8.20 37.98
N PHE A 433 6.75 -7.37 37.72
CA PHE A 433 7.41 -7.32 36.40
C PHE A 433 8.88 -7.72 36.53
N SER A 434 9.33 -8.65 35.71
CA SER A 434 10.72 -9.03 35.56
C SER A 434 11.17 -8.99 34.11
N PHE A 435 12.40 -8.50 33.87
CA PHE A 435 13.03 -8.49 32.55
C PHE A 435 14.43 -9.12 32.66
N HIS A 436 14.61 -10.26 32.03
CA HIS A 436 15.86 -11.02 32.01
C HIS A 436 16.54 -10.93 30.64
N ILE A 437 17.86 -10.73 30.69
CA ILE A 437 18.70 -10.70 29.48
C ILE A 437 19.68 -11.87 29.58
N ASN A 438 19.69 -12.70 28.55
CA ASN A 438 20.59 -13.84 28.50
C ASN A 438 21.57 -13.72 27.33
N GLN A 439 22.86 -13.68 27.62
CA GLN A 439 23.98 -13.82 26.66
C GLN A 439 23.98 -12.80 25.52
N ILE A 440 23.68 -11.52 25.79
CA ILE A 440 23.76 -10.45 24.76
C ILE A 440 25.24 -10.03 24.60
N GLU A 441 25.95 -10.69 23.68
CA GLU A 441 27.34 -10.34 23.34
C GLU A 441 27.44 -9.24 22.28
N LYS A 442 26.50 -9.23 21.32
CA LYS A 442 26.44 -8.28 20.20
C LYS A 442 25.34 -7.26 20.44
N GLU A 443 25.73 -6.10 20.93
CA GLU A 443 24.79 -5.03 21.28
C GLU A 443 24.35 -4.18 20.07
N TYR A 444 25.19 -4.12 19.00
CA TYR A 444 24.86 -3.41 17.76
C TYR A 444 24.44 -4.38 16.67
N LEU A 445 23.23 -4.19 16.17
CA LEU A 445 22.59 -5.06 15.20
C LEU A 445 22.16 -4.25 13.98
N TYR A 446 21.90 -4.95 12.86
CA TYR A 446 21.48 -4.32 11.61
C TYR A 446 20.15 -4.92 11.16
N THR A 447 19.06 -4.17 11.39
CA THR A 447 17.70 -4.51 10.95
C THR A 447 16.81 -3.25 10.98
N ASP A 448 15.53 -3.41 10.68
CA ASP A 448 14.52 -2.36 10.86
C ASP A 448 14.13 -2.24 12.32
N GLN A 449 14.79 -1.34 13.06
CA GLN A 449 14.57 -1.08 14.48
C GLN A 449 13.11 -0.73 14.80
N LEU A 450 12.46 0.04 13.93
CA LEU A 450 11.06 0.46 14.14
C LEU A 450 10.12 -0.75 14.17
N ARG A 451 10.30 -1.67 13.22
CA ARG A 451 9.49 -2.90 13.14
C ARG A 451 9.79 -3.85 14.27
N LEU A 452 11.05 -3.97 14.68
CA LEU A 452 11.45 -4.74 15.84
C LEU A 452 10.77 -4.20 17.11
N ASN A 453 10.86 -2.90 17.35
CA ASN A 453 10.20 -2.24 18.48
C ASN A 453 8.67 -2.46 18.46
N GLN A 454 8.05 -2.38 17.31
CA GLN A 454 6.60 -2.58 17.15
C GLN A 454 6.20 -4.02 17.55
N ILE A 455 6.98 -5.03 17.15
CA ILE A 455 6.78 -6.44 17.57
C ILE A 455 6.84 -6.54 19.08
N TYR A 456 7.91 -6.01 19.69
CA TYR A 456 8.17 -6.14 21.13
C TYR A 456 7.11 -5.42 21.97
N ILE A 457 6.80 -4.17 21.62
CA ILE A 457 5.79 -3.36 22.32
C ILE A 457 4.40 -3.99 22.20
N ASN A 458 4.01 -4.49 21.02
CA ASN A 458 2.70 -5.13 20.83
C ASN A 458 2.50 -6.36 21.72
N ILE A 459 3.52 -7.21 21.82
CA ILE A 459 3.43 -8.41 22.64
C ILE A 459 3.42 -8.03 24.14
N LEU A 460 4.35 -7.18 24.56
CA LEU A 460 4.46 -6.77 25.97
C LEU A 460 3.23 -5.98 26.44
N SER A 461 2.74 -5.04 25.66
CA SER A 461 1.55 -4.27 26.01
C SER A 461 0.30 -5.16 26.11
N ASN A 462 0.19 -6.20 25.28
CA ASN A 462 -0.88 -7.18 25.41
C ASN A 462 -0.75 -7.98 26.70
N ALA A 463 0.43 -8.47 27.05
CA ALA A 463 0.68 -9.18 28.31
C ALA A 463 0.28 -8.32 29.52
N ILE A 464 0.73 -7.06 29.59
CA ILE A 464 0.38 -6.12 30.66
C ILE A 464 -1.14 -5.83 30.66
N LYS A 465 -1.73 -5.64 29.50
CA LYS A 465 -3.13 -5.30 29.32
C LYS A 465 -4.09 -6.39 29.82
N TYR A 466 -3.77 -7.65 29.52
CA TYR A 466 -4.62 -8.80 29.84
C TYR A 466 -4.28 -9.49 31.16
N THR A 467 -3.25 -9.02 31.88
CA THR A 467 -2.96 -9.43 33.24
C THR A 467 -3.78 -8.61 34.24
N GLU A 468 -4.38 -9.29 35.24
CA GLU A 468 -5.14 -8.64 36.30
C GLU A 468 -4.21 -7.90 37.26
N PRO A 469 -4.67 -6.86 37.97
CA PRO A 469 -3.88 -6.16 38.97
C PRO A 469 -3.27 -7.11 39.98
N GLY A 470 -1.95 -6.95 40.27
CA GLY A 470 -1.17 -7.82 41.17
C GLY A 470 -0.71 -9.13 40.52
N GLY A 471 -0.98 -9.34 39.25
CA GLY A 471 -0.42 -10.48 38.51
C GLY A 471 1.03 -10.29 38.07
N ARG A 472 1.58 -11.30 37.39
CA ARG A 472 3.00 -11.32 36.98
C ARG A 472 3.14 -11.25 35.44
N VAL A 473 4.11 -10.47 34.99
CA VAL A 473 4.58 -10.44 33.59
C VAL A 473 6.09 -10.58 33.59
N SER A 474 6.61 -11.57 32.89
CA SER A 474 8.04 -11.80 32.71
C SER A 474 8.43 -11.67 31.24
N VAL A 475 9.55 -11.02 31.01
CA VAL A 475 10.17 -10.85 29.69
C VAL A 475 11.57 -11.46 29.73
N GLU A 476 11.90 -12.26 28.72
CA GLU A 476 13.23 -12.78 28.50
C GLU A 476 13.70 -12.43 27.11
N LEU A 477 14.89 -11.84 27.01
CA LEU A 477 15.58 -11.60 25.73
C LEU A 477 16.89 -12.39 25.74
N ARG A 478 17.02 -13.32 24.81
CA ARG A 478 18.19 -14.20 24.66
C ARG A 478 18.83 -13.99 23.30
N GLN A 479 20.17 -13.97 23.28
CA GLN A 479 20.94 -13.97 22.06
C GLN A 479 21.75 -15.26 21.95
N GLU A 480 21.65 -15.93 20.82
CA GLU A 480 22.36 -17.16 20.52
C GLU A 480 23.00 -17.07 19.12
N LYS A 481 23.95 -17.98 18.86
CA LYS A 481 24.54 -18.07 17.53
C LYS A 481 23.51 -18.56 16.52
N SER A 482 23.34 -17.82 15.42
CA SER A 482 22.46 -18.23 14.33
C SER A 482 23.16 -19.22 13.36
N ASP A 483 22.36 -20.06 12.72
CA ASP A 483 22.83 -20.92 11.61
C ASP A 483 23.09 -20.08 10.33
N LYS A 484 22.58 -18.86 10.25
CA LYS A 484 22.81 -17.93 9.12
C LYS A 484 24.14 -17.18 9.33
N PRO A 485 25.05 -17.17 8.33
CA PRO A 485 26.35 -16.49 8.48
C PRO A 485 26.20 -14.98 8.77
N GLY A 486 26.93 -14.46 9.74
CA GLY A 486 26.90 -13.04 10.11
C GLY A 486 25.63 -12.60 10.85
N CYS A 487 24.80 -13.55 11.28
CA CYS A 487 23.61 -13.28 12.06
C CYS A 487 23.72 -13.80 13.49
N VAL A 488 23.05 -13.14 14.40
CA VAL A 488 22.71 -13.64 15.72
C VAL A 488 21.23 -13.98 15.79
N ARG A 489 20.88 -14.99 16.56
CA ARG A 489 19.49 -15.36 16.83
C ARG A 489 19.02 -14.66 18.08
N LEU A 490 18.03 -13.79 17.96
CA LEU A 490 17.33 -13.17 19.08
C LEU A 490 16.05 -13.94 19.37
N THR A 491 15.91 -14.40 20.59
CA THR A 491 14.68 -15.01 21.12
C THR A 491 14.08 -14.08 22.16
N TYR A 492 12.88 -13.59 21.89
CA TYR A 492 12.10 -12.71 22.76
C TYR A 492 10.91 -13.49 23.29
N VAL A 493 10.85 -13.71 24.59
CA VAL A 493 9.79 -14.45 25.27
C VAL A 493 9.07 -13.50 26.22
N VAL A 494 7.75 -13.47 26.15
CA VAL A 494 6.88 -12.76 27.10
C VAL A 494 5.88 -13.74 27.67
N ALA A 495 5.89 -13.89 28.97
CA ALA A 495 4.94 -14.73 29.70
C ALA A 495 4.15 -13.90 30.71
N ASP A 496 2.84 -14.12 30.75
CA ASP A 496 1.92 -13.46 31.65
C ASP A 496 1.06 -14.45 32.42
N THR A 497 0.56 -14.04 33.56
CA THR A 497 -0.41 -14.80 34.40
C THR A 497 -1.85 -14.26 34.20
N GLY A 498 -2.14 -13.74 33.03
CA GLY A 498 -3.41 -13.11 32.70
C GLY A 498 -4.54 -14.10 32.42
N ILE A 499 -5.59 -13.60 31.79
CA ILE A 499 -6.82 -14.36 31.50
C ILE A 499 -6.62 -15.53 30.54
N GLY A 500 -5.51 -15.58 29.80
CA GLY A 500 -5.24 -16.58 28.75
C GLY A 500 -6.24 -16.55 27.62
N MET A 501 -6.07 -17.45 26.67
CA MET A 501 -6.87 -17.54 25.43
C MET A 501 -7.59 -18.87 25.32
N SER A 502 -8.82 -18.86 24.74
CA SER A 502 -9.53 -20.09 24.41
C SER A 502 -8.93 -20.76 23.17
N PRO A 503 -9.01 -22.10 23.02
CA PRO A 503 -8.53 -22.80 21.83
C PRO A 503 -9.14 -22.29 20.52
N GLU A 504 -10.40 -21.87 20.56
CA GLU A 504 -11.12 -21.30 19.41
C GLU A 504 -10.54 -19.95 18.99
N PHE A 505 -10.17 -19.10 19.95
CA PHE A 505 -9.54 -17.81 19.70
C PHE A 505 -8.11 -18.01 19.23
N MET A 506 -7.34 -18.91 19.85
CA MET A 506 -5.96 -19.21 19.43
C MET A 506 -5.87 -19.62 17.95
N ALA A 507 -6.84 -20.38 17.44
CA ALA A 507 -6.87 -20.76 16.02
C ALA A 507 -7.01 -19.56 15.07
N ASN A 508 -7.54 -18.44 15.54
CA ASN A 508 -7.85 -17.25 14.74
C ASN A 508 -7.18 -15.96 15.24
N MET A 509 -6.32 -16.02 16.26
CA MET A 509 -5.78 -14.83 16.93
C MET A 509 -4.93 -13.93 16.03
N TYR A 510 -4.40 -14.47 14.92
CA TYR A 510 -3.64 -13.71 13.92
C TYR A 510 -4.50 -13.18 12.76
N GLN A 511 -5.82 -13.46 12.77
CA GLN A 511 -6.71 -12.84 11.78
C GLN A 511 -7.00 -11.40 12.18
N PRO A 512 -6.97 -10.46 11.25
CA PRO A 512 -7.31 -9.07 11.53
C PRO A 512 -8.68 -8.95 12.23
N PHE A 513 -8.78 -8.07 13.25
CA PHE A 513 -9.99 -7.81 14.05
C PHE A 513 -10.49 -8.97 14.92
N SER A 514 -9.71 -10.02 15.05
CA SER A 514 -10.05 -11.12 15.94
C SER A 514 -9.97 -10.66 17.40
N ARG A 515 -11.04 -10.84 18.14
CA ARG A 515 -11.13 -10.53 19.59
C ARG A 515 -11.83 -11.68 20.31
N GLN A 516 -11.33 -12.04 21.49
CA GLN A 516 -12.01 -13.02 22.33
C GLN A 516 -13.28 -12.41 22.91
N ILE A 517 -14.40 -13.08 22.71
CA ILE A 517 -15.71 -12.66 23.26
C ILE A 517 -15.82 -13.24 24.67
N ASP A 518 -15.42 -12.45 25.68
CA ASP A 518 -15.61 -12.78 27.10
C ASP A 518 -16.08 -11.50 27.79
N SER A 519 -16.98 -11.63 28.78
CA SER A 519 -17.49 -10.51 29.56
C SER A 519 -16.38 -9.72 30.27
N ARG A 520 -15.27 -10.37 30.61
CA ARG A 520 -14.06 -9.77 31.19
C ARG A 520 -13.22 -8.97 30.17
N VAL A 521 -13.29 -9.34 28.91
CA VAL A 521 -12.53 -8.72 27.81
C VAL A 521 -13.27 -7.53 27.20
N ASN A 522 -14.61 -7.51 27.27
CA ASN A 522 -15.43 -6.45 26.67
C ASN A 522 -15.16 -5.05 27.25
N SER A 523 -14.62 -4.95 28.47
CA SER A 523 -14.19 -3.67 29.07
C SER A 523 -12.78 -3.25 28.64
N ILE A 524 -12.00 -4.13 28.00
CA ILE A 524 -10.59 -3.89 27.62
C ILE A 524 -10.55 -3.41 26.17
N GLN A 525 -10.21 -2.16 25.96
CA GLN A 525 -10.13 -1.50 24.64
C GLN A 525 -9.01 -2.06 23.79
N GLY A 526 -9.26 -2.38 22.50
CA GLY A 526 -8.24 -2.86 21.58
C GLY A 526 -8.77 -3.06 20.16
N THR A 527 -7.92 -2.87 19.17
CA THR A 527 -8.23 -2.89 17.74
C THR A 527 -8.42 -4.30 17.16
N GLY A 528 -7.79 -5.30 17.79
CA GLY A 528 -7.68 -6.65 17.22
C GLY A 528 -6.73 -6.75 16.01
N LEU A 529 -5.92 -5.72 15.76
CA LEU A 529 -4.97 -5.66 14.66
C LEU A 529 -3.55 -6.01 15.09
N GLY A 530 -3.17 -5.72 16.34
CA GLY A 530 -1.80 -5.83 16.83
C GLY A 530 -1.15 -7.20 16.58
N LEU A 531 -1.80 -8.31 16.93
CA LEU A 531 -1.25 -9.65 16.71
C LEU A 531 -1.15 -10.02 15.24
N ALA A 532 -2.10 -9.59 14.40
CA ALA A 532 -2.04 -9.79 12.96
C ALA A 532 -0.84 -9.05 12.35
N ILE A 533 -0.64 -7.80 12.73
CA ILE A 533 0.50 -6.97 12.33
C ILE A 533 1.80 -7.58 12.82
N THR A 534 1.87 -8.00 14.10
CA THR A 534 3.06 -8.66 14.68
C THR A 534 3.45 -9.90 13.89
N LYS A 535 2.50 -10.78 13.57
CA LYS A 535 2.75 -12.00 12.78
C LYS A 535 3.35 -11.67 11.42
N GLN A 536 2.76 -10.71 10.71
CA GLN A 536 3.22 -10.30 9.40
C GLN A 536 4.61 -9.63 9.43
N MET A 537 4.89 -8.83 10.48
CA MET A 537 6.21 -8.22 10.66
C MET A 537 7.28 -9.26 10.98
N VAL A 538 6.97 -10.26 11.82
CA VAL A 538 7.88 -11.36 12.11
C VAL A 538 8.18 -12.15 10.84
N GLU A 539 7.17 -12.45 10.02
CA GLU A 539 7.35 -13.12 8.73
C GLU A 539 8.17 -12.28 7.74
N LEU A 540 7.97 -10.96 7.72
CA LEU A 540 8.74 -10.04 6.89
C LEU A 540 10.23 -9.98 7.30
N LEU A 541 10.51 -10.15 8.58
CA LEU A 541 11.88 -10.26 9.13
C LEU A 541 12.44 -11.69 9.06
N ASP A 542 11.77 -12.59 8.34
CA ASP A 542 12.17 -14.00 8.15
C ASP A 542 12.29 -14.77 9.49
N GLY A 543 11.43 -14.45 10.45
CA GLY A 543 11.37 -15.02 11.78
C GLY A 543 10.17 -15.91 12.04
N THR A 544 10.04 -16.36 13.28
CA THR A 544 8.91 -17.18 13.74
C THR A 544 8.30 -16.60 15.02
N ILE A 545 6.98 -16.75 15.16
CA ILE A 545 6.25 -16.43 16.39
C ILE A 545 5.38 -17.61 16.80
N GLU A 546 5.56 -18.03 18.05
CA GLU A 546 4.79 -19.10 18.69
C GLU A 546 4.00 -18.55 19.88
N CYS A 547 2.88 -19.17 20.17
CA CYS A 547 2.03 -18.82 21.29
C CYS A 547 1.58 -20.07 22.04
N GLN A 548 1.74 -20.06 23.34
CA GLN A 548 1.20 -21.07 24.26
C GLN A 548 0.29 -20.34 25.25
N SER A 549 -0.98 -20.75 25.32
CA SER A 549 -1.95 -20.13 26.21
C SER A 549 -2.98 -21.12 26.71
N GLU A 550 -3.38 -20.94 27.96
CA GLU A 550 -4.47 -21.68 28.57
C GLU A 550 -5.40 -20.70 29.31
N GLN A 551 -6.69 -20.79 29.05
CA GLN A 551 -7.66 -19.87 29.63
C GLN A 551 -7.63 -19.93 31.16
N GLY A 552 -7.38 -18.77 31.80
CA GLY A 552 -7.28 -18.61 33.26
C GLY A 552 -5.88 -18.92 33.83
N LYS A 553 -4.89 -19.28 33.01
CA LYS A 553 -3.50 -19.53 33.46
C LYS A 553 -2.50 -18.55 32.90
N GLY A 554 -2.83 -17.84 31.82
CA GLY A 554 -1.97 -16.86 31.18
C GLY A 554 -1.52 -17.26 29.80
N THR A 555 -0.60 -16.48 29.24
CA THR A 555 -0.09 -16.63 27.86
C THR A 555 1.42 -16.51 27.83
N THR A 556 2.06 -17.27 26.94
CA THR A 556 3.47 -17.14 26.61
C THR A 556 3.62 -16.97 25.11
N PHE A 557 4.19 -15.85 24.68
CA PHE A 557 4.61 -15.60 23.30
C PHE A 557 6.12 -15.76 23.18
N THR A 558 6.55 -16.45 22.13
CA THR A 558 7.97 -16.62 21.77
C THR A 558 8.19 -16.12 20.35
N VAL A 559 9.05 -15.13 20.18
CA VAL A 559 9.48 -14.61 18.86
C VAL A 559 10.95 -14.95 18.67
N VAL A 560 11.28 -15.53 17.51
CA VAL A 560 12.66 -15.85 17.14
C VAL A 560 12.99 -15.15 15.83
N LEU A 561 14.07 -14.37 15.84
CA LEU A 561 14.56 -13.59 14.70
C LEU A 561 16.05 -13.81 14.51
N ASP A 562 16.47 -14.10 13.27
CA ASP A 562 17.88 -14.11 12.89
C ASP A 562 18.26 -12.74 12.32
N ILE A 563 19.05 -11.95 13.07
CA ILE A 563 19.38 -10.55 12.77
C ILE A 563 20.86 -10.42 12.45
N LEU A 564 21.21 -9.65 11.42
CA LEU A 564 22.60 -9.38 11.05
C LEU A 564 23.33 -8.62 12.15
N GLU A 565 24.58 -9.02 12.42
CA GLU A 565 25.50 -8.26 13.25
C GLU A 565 25.90 -6.97 12.52
N ALA A 566 25.95 -5.85 13.23
CA ALA A 566 26.50 -4.61 12.66
C ALA A 566 28.04 -4.63 12.70
N ASP A 567 28.66 -4.03 11.69
CA ASP A 567 30.14 -3.89 11.66
C ASP A 567 30.69 -3.03 12.80
N LYS A 568 29.86 -2.16 13.38
CA LYS A 568 30.20 -1.27 14.47
C LYS A 568 29.95 -1.98 15.81
N GLN A 569 30.97 -2.61 16.37
CA GLN A 569 30.97 -3.10 17.75
C GLN A 569 31.96 -2.26 18.56
N ARG A 570 31.63 -1.94 19.82
CA ARG A 570 32.61 -1.31 20.72
C ARG A 570 33.69 -2.36 21.08
N LYS A 571 34.93 -2.15 20.63
CA LYS A 571 36.03 -3.12 20.77
C LYS A 571 36.85 -2.97 22.04
N ASP A 572 36.77 -1.85 22.77
CA ASP A 572 37.71 -1.47 23.82
C ASP A 572 37.07 -1.34 25.23
N MET A 573 36.02 -2.15 25.51
CA MET A 573 35.42 -2.21 26.86
C MET A 573 36.18 -3.22 27.70
N GLN A 574 37.13 -2.72 28.52
CA GLN A 574 37.87 -3.53 29.49
C GLN A 574 37.89 -2.85 30.87
N LEU A 575 37.61 -3.64 31.92
CA LEU A 575 37.63 -3.25 33.32
C LEU A 575 38.73 -4.05 34.04
N ASP A 576 39.98 -3.90 33.57
CA ASP A 576 41.09 -4.70 34.06
C ASP A 576 41.42 -4.41 35.53
N SER A 577 41.57 -5.45 36.32
CA SER A 577 41.99 -5.42 37.72
C SER A 577 40.99 -4.76 38.67
N ILE A 578 39.67 -4.88 38.42
CA ILE A 578 38.63 -4.35 39.29
C ILE A 578 37.91 -5.51 39.98
N ASP A 579 37.80 -5.45 41.29
CA ASP A 579 37.01 -6.38 42.12
C ASP A 579 35.63 -5.79 42.37
N VAL A 580 34.57 -6.46 41.91
CA VAL A 580 33.17 -6.02 42.03
C VAL A 580 32.36 -7.02 42.87
N LEU A 581 31.58 -6.54 43.83
CA LEU A 581 30.57 -7.32 44.53
C LEU A 581 29.19 -7.01 43.99
N ILE A 582 28.43 -8.04 43.62
CA ILE A 582 27.05 -7.91 43.17
C ILE A 582 26.13 -8.50 44.24
N VAL A 583 25.11 -7.72 44.64
CA VAL A 583 24.17 -8.12 45.69
C VAL A 583 22.76 -8.07 45.13
N ASP A 584 22.12 -9.21 45.00
CA ASP A 584 20.79 -9.37 44.43
C ASP A 584 20.13 -10.63 45.01
N ASP A 585 18.81 -10.65 45.18
CA ASP A 585 18.10 -11.85 45.67
C ASP A 585 17.68 -12.77 44.51
N ASP A 586 17.81 -12.31 43.24
CA ASP A 586 17.59 -13.12 42.06
C ASP A 586 18.88 -13.77 41.56
N GLU A 587 18.96 -15.10 41.76
CA GLU A 587 20.12 -15.92 41.38
C GLU A 587 20.45 -15.81 39.90
N THR A 588 19.43 -15.65 39.02
CA THR A 588 19.59 -15.48 37.57
C THR A 588 20.27 -14.13 37.23
N VAL A 589 19.88 -13.05 37.90
CA VAL A 589 20.50 -11.73 37.75
C VAL A 589 21.97 -11.77 38.25
N LEU A 590 22.22 -12.44 39.33
CA LEU A 590 23.60 -12.60 39.87
C LEU A 590 24.51 -13.30 38.85
N GLU A 591 24.09 -14.48 38.34
CA GLU A 591 24.88 -15.25 37.37
C GLU A 591 25.15 -14.44 36.09
N ILE A 592 24.15 -13.82 35.50
CA ILE A 592 24.28 -13.05 34.25
C ILE A 592 25.18 -11.83 34.46
N THR A 593 25.08 -11.17 35.62
CA THR A 593 25.86 -9.96 35.89
C THR A 593 27.32 -10.31 36.13
N VAL A 594 27.61 -11.42 36.82
CA VAL A 594 28.97 -11.96 36.99
C VAL A 594 29.58 -12.29 35.64
N ASP A 595 28.88 -13.03 34.78
CA ASP A 595 29.35 -13.37 33.42
C ASP A 595 29.65 -12.13 32.56
N ASN A 596 28.77 -11.10 32.63
CA ASN A 596 28.98 -9.84 31.93
C ASN A 596 30.22 -9.11 32.44
N LEU A 597 30.44 -9.01 33.76
CA LEU A 597 31.60 -8.35 34.35
C LEU A 597 32.92 -9.10 34.10
N GLU A 598 32.91 -10.42 34.20
CA GLU A 598 34.08 -11.24 33.86
C GLU A 598 34.46 -11.13 32.39
N SER A 599 33.43 -11.03 31.49
CA SER A 599 33.67 -10.78 30.06
C SER A 599 34.28 -9.39 29.77
N LEU A 600 34.13 -8.45 30.69
CA LEU A 600 34.76 -7.12 30.67
C LEU A 600 36.15 -7.09 31.34
N GLY A 601 36.61 -8.23 31.88
CA GLY A 601 37.90 -8.36 32.54
C GLY A 601 37.91 -8.01 34.06
N ALA A 602 36.75 -7.76 34.67
CA ALA A 602 36.61 -7.56 36.09
C ALA A 602 36.57 -8.90 36.86
N SER A 603 36.95 -8.90 38.10
CA SER A 603 36.74 -10.01 39.04
C SER A 603 35.44 -9.78 39.80
N ALA A 604 34.46 -10.67 39.69
CA ALA A 604 33.14 -10.48 40.27
C ALA A 604 32.81 -11.53 41.32
N GLU A 605 32.33 -11.09 42.48
CA GLU A 605 31.79 -11.95 43.55
C GLU A 605 30.29 -11.63 43.70
N GLN A 606 29.53 -12.62 44.18
CA GLN A 606 28.07 -12.49 44.32
C GLN A 606 27.61 -12.73 45.74
N ALA A 607 26.60 -12.01 46.19
CA ALA A 607 25.92 -12.20 47.46
C ALA A 607 24.38 -12.22 47.24
N PRO A 608 23.67 -13.27 47.69
CA PRO A 608 22.22 -13.40 47.48
C PRO A 608 21.37 -12.57 48.44
N SER A 609 21.99 -11.81 49.36
CA SER A 609 21.30 -10.96 50.34
C SER A 609 22.19 -9.84 50.87
N GLY A 610 21.55 -8.77 51.39
CA GLY A 610 22.28 -7.69 52.04
C GLY A 610 23.06 -8.13 53.26
N LEU A 611 22.58 -9.13 54.01
CA LEU A 611 23.26 -9.67 55.17
C LEU A 611 24.55 -10.42 54.80
N GLU A 612 24.52 -11.21 53.77
CA GLU A 612 25.69 -11.94 53.25
C GLU A 612 26.72 -10.96 52.69
N ALA A 613 26.24 -9.96 51.95
CA ALA A 613 27.07 -8.89 51.40
C ALA A 613 27.85 -8.16 52.51
N LEU A 614 27.17 -7.77 53.62
CA LEU A 614 27.83 -7.12 54.75
C LEU A 614 28.93 -7.98 55.31
N GLY A 615 28.73 -9.29 55.48
CA GLY A 615 29.75 -10.22 55.98
C GLY A 615 30.95 -10.36 55.01
N MET A 616 30.70 -10.41 53.72
CA MET A 616 31.75 -10.47 52.66
C MET A 616 32.58 -9.16 52.64
N ILE A 617 31.93 -8.00 52.70
CA ILE A 617 32.58 -6.68 52.68
C ILE A 617 33.42 -6.51 53.95
N GLU A 618 32.89 -6.81 55.15
CA GLU A 618 33.65 -6.74 56.43
C GLU A 618 34.85 -7.64 56.38
N HIS A 619 34.73 -8.88 55.95
CA HIS A 619 35.84 -9.82 55.86
C HIS A 619 36.95 -9.34 54.95
N ARG A 620 36.63 -8.80 53.77
CA ARG A 620 37.59 -8.25 52.81
C ARG A 620 38.21 -6.95 53.33
N HIS A 621 37.43 -6.06 53.94
CA HIS A 621 37.89 -4.83 54.55
C HIS A 621 38.93 -5.10 55.65
N LEU A 622 38.70 -6.04 56.58
CA LEU A 622 39.62 -6.48 57.57
C LEU A 622 40.88 -7.09 56.95
N ALA A 623 40.84 -7.68 55.78
CA ALA A 623 42.00 -8.21 55.08
C ALA A 623 42.77 -7.15 54.25
N GLY A 624 42.34 -5.90 54.22
CA GLY A 624 42.88 -4.80 53.37
C GLY A 624 42.75 -5.04 51.87
N LYS A 625 41.66 -5.73 51.43
CA LYS A 625 41.37 -6.09 50.07
C LYS A 625 39.93 -5.64 49.70
N ASP A 626 39.68 -4.36 49.82
CA ASP A 626 38.36 -3.80 49.58
C ASP A 626 37.89 -4.01 48.14
N TYR A 627 36.57 -4.08 47.94
CA TYR A 627 35.99 -4.07 46.59
C TYR A 627 36.18 -2.69 45.96
N ASN A 628 36.41 -2.66 44.66
CA ASN A 628 36.50 -1.41 43.92
C ASN A 628 35.11 -0.80 43.67
N VAL A 629 34.09 -1.64 43.52
CA VAL A 629 32.69 -1.22 43.35
C VAL A 629 31.78 -2.26 43.98
N ILE A 630 30.71 -1.82 44.63
CA ILE A 630 29.64 -2.67 45.13
C ILE A 630 28.35 -2.30 44.36
N MET A 631 27.70 -3.30 43.80
CA MET A 631 26.42 -3.16 43.11
C MET A 631 25.34 -3.80 43.97
N ILE A 632 24.30 -3.05 44.38
CA ILE A 632 23.29 -3.53 45.30
C ILE A 632 21.90 -3.35 44.75
N ASP A 633 21.08 -4.41 44.75
CA ASP A 633 19.67 -4.29 44.37
C ASP A 633 18.87 -3.50 45.41
N TRP A 634 17.97 -2.66 44.98
CA TRP A 634 17.14 -1.84 45.86
C TRP A 634 16.21 -2.68 46.72
N LYS A 635 15.52 -3.65 46.14
CA LYS A 635 14.48 -4.44 46.82
C LYS A 635 14.95 -5.88 47.05
N MET A 636 15.39 -6.15 48.25
CA MET A 636 15.75 -7.49 48.67
C MET A 636 14.96 -7.88 49.93
N PRO A 637 14.68 -9.17 50.12
CA PRO A 637 14.08 -9.67 51.37
C PRO A 637 14.97 -9.43 52.57
N GLU A 638 14.37 -9.34 53.73
CA GLU A 638 15.03 -9.17 55.06
C GLU A 638 15.77 -7.85 55.24
N LEU A 639 16.71 -7.50 54.36
CA LEU A 639 17.48 -6.27 54.43
C LEU A 639 17.50 -5.63 53.04
N ASP A 640 16.79 -4.51 52.88
CA ASP A 640 16.74 -3.81 51.61
C ASP A 640 18.07 -3.12 51.23
N GLY A 641 18.21 -2.73 49.94
CA GLY A 641 19.45 -2.15 49.44
C GLY A 641 19.82 -0.84 50.15
N LEU A 642 18.85 0.02 50.50
CA LEU A 642 19.12 1.31 51.16
C LEU A 642 19.66 1.12 52.56
N GLU A 643 19.07 0.19 53.28
CA GLU A 643 19.55 -0.12 54.64
C GLU A 643 20.90 -0.84 54.60
N THR A 644 21.15 -1.68 53.61
CA THR A 644 22.45 -2.31 53.37
C THR A 644 23.51 -1.23 53.10
N ILE A 645 23.23 -0.25 52.27
CA ILE A 645 24.14 0.87 51.99
C ILE A 645 24.43 1.70 53.25
N ARG A 646 23.41 2.05 54.04
CA ARG A 646 23.59 2.78 55.31
C ARG A 646 24.51 2.05 56.25
N ARG A 647 24.39 0.73 56.38
CA ARG A 647 25.24 -0.08 57.24
C ARG A 647 26.66 -0.16 56.70
N ILE A 648 26.87 -0.33 55.42
CA ILE A 648 28.22 -0.29 54.80
C ILE A 648 28.87 1.03 55.13
N ARG A 649 28.21 2.17 54.91
CA ARG A 649 28.74 3.51 55.18
C ARG A 649 29.02 3.79 56.67
N ALA A 650 28.19 3.28 57.57
CA ALA A 650 28.28 3.55 58.99
C ALA A 650 29.21 2.61 59.70
N GLU A 651 29.30 1.35 59.28
CA GLU A 651 29.93 0.29 60.12
C GLU A 651 31.16 -0.32 59.44
N ILE A 652 31.37 -0.24 58.10
CA ILE A 652 32.44 -0.98 57.42
C ILE A 652 33.37 -0.04 56.63
N ASP A 653 32.85 0.56 55.57
CA ASP A 653 33.63 1.41 54.66
C ASP A 653 32.83 2.62 54.20
N PRO A 654 33.21 3.85 54.64
CA PRO A 654 32.50 5.07 54.24
C PRO A 654 32.74 5.48 52.79
N ASP A 655 33.80 5.00 52.13
CA ASP A 655 34.30 5.56 50.85
C ASP A 655 34.16 4.58 49.67
N VAL A 656 33.85 3.30 49.87
CA VAL A 656 33.73 2.33 48.78
C VAL A 656 32.63 2.75 47.77
N PRO A 657 32.90 2.77 46.48
CA PRO A 657 31.90 3.15 45.46
C PRO A 657 30.73 2.17 45.44
N ILE A 658 29.49 2.69 45.55
CA ILE A 658 28.25 1.88 45.58
C ILE A 658 27.32 2.32 44.48
N LEU A 659 26.97 1.35 43.59
CA LEU A 659 25.91 1.48 42.58
C LEU A 659 24.63 0.83 43.10
N LEU A 660 23.54 1.60 43.16
CA LEU A 660 22.23 1.01 43.44
C LEU A 660 21.61 0.51 42.14
N MET A 661 21.18 -0.75 42.09
CA MET A 661 20.49 -1.38 41.00
C MET A 661 18.97 -1.30 41.22
N SER A 662 18.22 -0.97 40.21
CA SER A 662 16.75 -0.97 40.30
C SER A 662 16.09 -1.34 38.97
N ALA A 663 14.94 -1.99 39.07
CA ALA A 663 14.09 -2.31 37.93
C ALA A 663 13.13 -1.16 37.56
N TYR A 664 13.09 -0.05 38.30
CA TYR A 664 12.10 1.01 38.21
C TYR A 664 12.72 2.40 38.11
N ASP A 665 11.88 3.38 37.75
CA ASP A 665 12.21 4.79 37.62
C ASP A 665 12.77 5.37 38.93
N TRP A 666 13.86 6.10 38.80
CA TRP A 666 14.66 6.66 39.91
C TRP A 666 13.98 7.82 40.62
N SER A 667 13.00 8.50 39.94
CA SER A 667 12.41 9.74 40.44
C SER A 667 11.84 9.68 41.85
N ASP A 668 11.39 8.51 42.30
CA ASP A 668 10.83 8.29 43.64
C ASP A 668 11.87 7.90 44.69
N ILE A 669 13.09 7.53 44.28
CA ILE A 669 14.08 6.86 45.12
C ILE A 669 15.41 7.60 45.15
N GLU A 670 15.71 8.40 44.14
CA GLU A 670 17.00 9.04 43.94
C GLU A 670 17.46 9.83 45.17
N ASP A 671 16.58 10.64 45.75
CA ASP A 671 16.90 11.42 46.95
C ASP A 671 17.21 10.52 48.17
N LYS A 672 16.41 9.47 48.37
CA LYS A 672 16.60 8.55 49.48
C LYS A 672 17.88 7.70 49.37
N ALA A 673 18.23 7.34 48.11
CA ALA A 673 19.43 6.56 47.87
C ALA A 673 20.70 7.41 47.99
N LYS A 674 20.67 8.67 47.53
CA LYS A 674 21.75 9.64 47.82
C LYS A 674 21.91 9.89 49.30
N GLU A 675 20.80 10.08 50.04
CA GLU A 675 20.81 10.18 51.51
C GLU A 675 21.38 8.93 52.21
N ALA A 676 21.14 7.74 51.62
CA ALA A 676 21.68 6.49 52.14
C ALA A 676 23.17 6.33 51.84
N GLY A 677 23.74 7.07 50.88
CA GLY A 677 25.15 7.07 50.51
C GLY A 677 25.46 6.27 49.24
N ALA A 678 24.53 6.14 48.33
CA ALA A 678 24.77 5.59 46.99
C ALA A 678 25.50 6.63 46.11
N ASP A 679 26.55 6.19 45.39
CA ASP A 679 27.35 7.05 44.50
C ASP A 679 26.82 7.10 43.06
N GLY A 680 26.02 6.11 42.69
CA GLY A 680 25.44 6.04 41.36
C GLY A 680 24.30 5.06 41.26
N PHE A 681 23.72 5.04 40.07
CA PHE A 681 22.53 4.23 39.76
C PHE A 681 22.68 3.49 38.44
N VAL A 682 22.15 2.29 38.40
CA VAL A 682 22.06 1.49 37.17
C VAL A 682 20.70 0.81 37.10
N SER A 683 20.05 0.94 35.93
CA SER A 683 18.76 0.29 35.68
C SER A 683 18.94 -1.16 35.25
N LYS A 684 18.14 -2.06 35.81
CA LYS A 684 17.95 -3.39 35.23
C LYS A 684 17.07 -3.28 33.97
N PRO A 685 17.39 -4.03 32.93
CA PRO A 685 18.38 -5.11 32.79
C PRO A 685 19.82 -4.61 32.52
N LEU A 686 20.80 -5.34 33.03
CA LEU A 686 22.20 -4.95 33.06
C LEU A 686 22.95 -5.40 31.78
N PHE A 687 23.22 -4.48 30.87
CA PHE A 687 24.04 -4.72 29.67
C PHE A 687 25.53 -4.49 29.95
N ARG A 688 26.37 -5.12 29.14
CA ARG A 688 27.85 -4.96 29.23
C ARG A 688 28.29 -3.50 29.02
N SER A 689 27.74 -2.81 28.03
CA SER A 689 28.05 -1.38 27.78
C SER A 689 27.62 -0.50 28.96
N THR A 690 26.41 -0.74 29.50
CA THR A 690 25.88 0.02 30.63
C THR A 690 26.73 -0.21 31.89
N LEU A 691 27.11 -1.45 32.17
CA LEU A 691 28.01 -1.78 33.27
C LEU A 691 29.37 -1.09 33.13
N TYR A 692 29.97 -1.21 31.93
CA TYR A 692 31.25 -0.57 31.63
C TYR A 692 31.21 0.95 31.85
N GLU A 693 30.20 1.63 31.29
CA GLU A 693 30.05 3.08 31.41
C GLU A 693 29.87 3.55 32.87
N LYS A 694 28.96 2.88 33.60
CA LYS A 694 28.66 3.27 34.97
C LYS A 694 29.86 3.01 35.95
N ILE A 695 30.50 1.86 35.82
CA ILE A 695 31.64 1.50 36.63
C ILE A 695 32.85 2.39 36.28
N SER A 696 33.15 2.62 35.01
CA SER A 696 34.22 3.49 34.56
C SER A 696 34.05 4.93 35.05
N ALA A 697 32.83 5.45 35.00
CA ALA A 697 32.51 6.78 35.51
C ALA A 697 32.74 6.92 37.00
N LEU A 698 32.47 5.90 37.81
CA LEU A 698 32.69 5.90 39.25
C LEU A 698 34.17 5.81 39.67
N ILE A 699 34.96 5.05 38.89
CA ILE A 699 36.36 4.80 39.21
C ILE A 699 37.28 5.91 38.66
N GLY A 700 36.75 6.86 37.89
CA GLY A 700 37.51 8.03 37.41
C GLY A 700 38.32 7.80 36.14
N ASN A 701 38.03 6.74 35.39
CA ASN A 701 38.68 6.43 34.12
C ASN A 701 37.85 6.90 32.93
N GLU A 702 37.55 8.14 32.86
CA GLU A 702 37.09 9.03 31.77
C GLU A 702 35.87 9.88 32.16
N ALA A 703 36.06 11.20 32.00
CA ALA A 703 34.96 12.16 32.10
C ALA A 703 34.03 12.04 30.86
N GLY A 704 33.03 11.17 30.95
CA GLY A 704 31.89 11.16 30.04
C GLY A 704 30.80 12.04 30.64
N SER A 705 30.61 13.21 30.08
CA SER A 705 29.62 14.20 30.47
C SER A 705 28.18 13.71 30.29
N SER A 706 27.59 13.22 31.35
CA SER A 706 26.14 13.29 31.50
C SER A 706 25.81 14.44 32.44
N GLY A 707 25.63 15.62 31.85
CA GLY A 707 24.96 16.73 32.53
C GLY A 707 23.50 16.36 32.81
N PRO A 708 22.82 17.02 33.75
CA PRO A 708 21.43 16.74 34.06
C PRO A 708 20.57 16.93 32.80
N GLU A 709 19.73 15.96 32.45
CA GLU A 709 18.83 15.95 31.28
C GLU A 709 17.85 17.13 31.26
N ASP A 710 17.68 17.89 32.34
CA ASP A 710 16.73 18.98 32.50
C ASP A 710 17.34 20.40 32.35
N ASP A 711 18.63 20.53 32.04
CA ASP A 711 19.22 21.87 31.76
C ASP A 711 19.03 22.24 30.27
N TYR A 712 18.10 23.13 30.00
CA TYR A 712 17.80 23.67 28.68
C TYR A 712 18.39 25.09 28.46
N SER A 713 19.31 25.51 29.34
CA SER A 713 19.97 26.82 29.25
C SER A 713 20.77 27.00 27.94
N ASP A 714 21.22 25.89 27.36
CA ASP A 714 21.95 25.81 26.09
C ASP A 714 21.10 26.11 24.85
N LEU A 715 19.78 26.07 25.01
CA LEU A 715 18.80 26.29 23.90
C LEU A 715 18.22 27.71 23.91
N GLN A 716 18.35 28.43 25.02
CA GLN A 716 17.78 29.78 25.15
C GLN A 716 18.42 30.77 24.18
N GLY A 717 17.57 31.50 23.46
CA GLY A 717 17.98 32.52 22.53
C GLY A 717 18.33 32.03 21.12
N LEU A 718 18.17 30.72 20.81
CA LEU A 718 18.28 30.20 19.45
C LEU A 718 17.19 30.80 18.59
N HIS A 719 17.51 31.09 17.32
CA HIS A 719 16.58 31.57 16.32
C HIS A 719 16.53 30.62 15.13
N ILE A 720 15.38 30.01 14.91
CA ILE A 720 15.19 28.89 13.96
C ILE A 720 14.21 29.30 12.87
N LEU A 721 14.54 29.05 11.61
CA LEU A 721 13.62 29.22 10.48
C LEU A 721 12.81 27.93 10.29
N VAL A 722 11.49 28.03 10.25
CA VAL A 722 10.57 26.90 10.06
C VAL A 722 9.83 27.08 8.73
N ALA A 723 10.09 26.17 7.78
CA ALA A 723 9.37 26.12 6.52
C ALA A 723 8.22 25.09 6.64
N GLU A 724 6.99 25.60 6.71
CA GLU A 724 5.77 24.82 6.91
C GLU A 724 4.59 25.56 6.25
N ASP A 725 3.88 24.89 5.37
CA ASP A 725 2.76 25.46 4.60
C ASP A 725 1.45 25.48 5.40
N ASN A 726 1.30 24.60 6.39
CA ASN A 726 0.10 24.53 7.22
C ASN A 726 0.22 25.43 8.45
N ASP A 727 -0.73 26.37 8.58
CA ASP A 727 -0.78 27.35 9.68
C ASP A 727 -0.79 26.70 11.07
N ILE A 728 -1.60 25.63 11.22
CA ILE A 728 -1.74 24.92 12.50
C ILE A 728 -0.45 24.20 12.89
N ASN A 729 0.20 23.53 11.94
CA ASN A 729 1.47 22.85 12.20
C ASN A 729 2.55 23.83 12.60
N TRP A 730 2.63 24.98 11.92
CA TRP A 730 3.58 26.02 12.26
C TRP A 730 3.32 26.59 13.67
N GLU A 731 2.04 26.90 14.02
CA GLU A 731 1.69 27.39 15.34
C GLU A 731 2.09 26.40 16.44
N ILE A 732 1.86 25.10 16.23
CA ILE A 732 2.22 24.04 17.18
C ILE A 732 3.73 23.98 17.37
N ILE A 733 4.50 23.92 16.29
CA ILE A 733 5.98 23.81 16.36
C ILE A 733 6.56 25.07 17.01
N SER A 734 6.08 26.26 16.62
CA SER A 734 6.53 27.53 17.17
C SER A 734 6.23 27.64 18.68
N ALA A 735 5.01 27.26 19.09
CA ALA A 735 4.65 27.24 20.51
C ALA A 735 5.49 26.24 21.32
N MET A 736 5.74 25.05 20.78
CA MET A 736 6.59 24.04 21.43
C MET A 736 8.02 24.53 21.60
N LEU A 737 8.63 25.13 20.59
CA LEU A 737 10.00 25.67 20.65
C LEU A 737 10.10 26.87 21.59
N ALA A 738 9.06 27.73 21.63
CA ALA A 738 8.99 28.87 22.53
C ALA A 738 9.03 28.49 24.03
N MET A 739 8.50 27.29 24.39
CA MET A 739 8.57 26.77 25.77
C MET A 739 10.02 26.58 26.27
N TYR A 740 10.98 26.42 25.34
CA TYR A 740 12.41 26.25 25.62
C TYR A 740 13.22 27.53 25.35
N GLY A 741 12.53 28.66 25.13
CA GLY A 741 13.19 29.96 24.87
C GLY A 741 13.77 30.10 23.47
N ILE A 742 13.33 29.29 22.52
CA ILE A 742 13.72 29.33 21.11
C ILE A 742 12.73 30.20 20.34
N THR A 743 13.23 31.12 19.53
CA THR A 743 12.43 31.97 18.65
C THR A 743 12.37 31.41 17.24
N THR A 744 11.26 31.64 16.55
CA THR A 744 11.04 31.07 15.21
C THR A 744 10.52 32.09 14.24
N ASP A 745 11.02 32.04 12.99
CA ASP A 745 10.41 32.71 11.84
C ASP A 745 9.76 31.68 10.92
N ARG A 746 8.72 32.11 10.21
CA ARG A 746 7.98 31.25 9.29
C ARG A 746 8.35 31.48 7.84
N ALA A 747 8.54 30.40 7.08
CA ALA A 747 8.47 30.38 5.63
C ALA A 747 7.26 29.54 5.20
N GLU A 748 6.31 30.12 4.47
CA GLU A 748 5.04 29.46 4.09
C GLU A 748 5.23 28.38 3.00
N ASN A 749 6.39 28.31 2.36
CA ASN A 749 6.78 27.30 1.39
C ASN A 749 8.30 27.32 1.14
N GLY A 750 8.79 26.37 0.36
CA GLY A 750 10.22 26.27 0.08
C GLY A 750 10.80 27.48 -0.67
N ARG A 751 10.01 28.15 -1.51
CA ARG A 751 10.44 29.36 -2.24
C ARG A 751 10.69 30.51 -1.27
N VAL A 752 9.74 30.74 -0.38
CA VAL A 752 9.87 31.80 0.66
C VAL A 752 11.08 31.51 1.55
N CYS A 753 11.29 30.24 1.93
CA CYS A 753 12.46 29.85 2.73
C CYS A 753 13.78 30.19 2.04
N VAL A 754 13.92 29.87 0.75
CA VAL A 754 15.13 30.20 -0.05
C VAL A 754 15.32 31.73 -0.13
N ASP A 755 14.25 32.49 -0.33
CA ASP A 755 14.32 33.96 -0.45
C ASP A 755 14.65 34.59 0.91
N MET A 756 14.13 34.09 2.03
CA MET A 756 14.51 34.50 3.37
C MET A 756 16.00 34.22 3.65
N MET A 757 16.48 33.04 3.31
CA MET A 757 17.90 32.69 3.47
C MET A 757 18.83 33.56 2.61
N ARG A 758 18.41 33.90 1.39
CA ARG A 758 19.17 34.83 0.54
C ARG A 758 19.26 36.25 1.10
N ALA A 759 18.22 36.69 1.83
CA ALA A 759 18.13 38.00 2.41
C ALA A 759 18.70 38.08 3.84
N ALA A 760 18.90 36.96 4.50
CA ALA A 760 19.35 36.86 5.88
C ALA A 760 20.83 37.29 6.02
N ALA A 761 21.16 38.00 7.09
CA ALA A 761 22.55 38.24 7.46
C ALA A 761 23.16 37.01 8.12
N GLU A 762 24.50 36.90 8.06
CA GLU A 762 25.22 35.79 8.71
C GLU A 762 24.88 35.70 10.21
N GLY A 763 24.49 34.50 10.68
CA GLY A 763 24.08 34.24 12.07
C GLY A 763 22.63 34.64 12.40
N SER A 764 21.80 35.00 11.41
CA SER A 764 20.37 35.27 11.66
C SER A 764 19.58 34.05 12.09
N TYR A 765 19.98 32.87 11.64
CA TYR A 765 19.38 31.58 11.99
C TYR A 765 20.47 30.55 12.30
N GLU A 766 20.21 29.68 13.25
CA GLU A 766 21.08 28.55 13.62
C GLU A 766 20.73 27.28 12.89
N LEU A 767 19.45 27.12 12.50
CA LEU A 767 18.91 25.87 11.93
C LEU A 767 17.67 26.18 11.11
N ILE A 768 17.38 25.33 10.12
CA ILE A 768 16.13 25.32 9.38
C ILE A 768 15.40 24.02 9.65
N PHE A 769 14.15 24.06 10.11
CA PHE A 769 13.19 22.96 10.01
C PHE A 769 12.44 23.08 8.69
N MET A 770 12.53 22.04 7.83
CA MET A 770 12.03 22.06 6.46
C MET A 770 11.01 20.96 6.24
N ASP A 771 9.74 21.31 6.02
CA ASP A 771 8.78 20.34 5.52
C ASP A 771 9.17 19.85 4.12
N VAL A 772 9.15 18.54 3.93
CA VAL A 772 9.48 17.91 2.65
C VAL A 772 8.40 18.19 1.59
N GLN A 773 7.13 18.22 2.00
CA GLN A 773 5.98 18.36 1.08
C GLN A 773 5.31 19.72 1.24
N MET A 774 5.70 20.68 0.41
CA MET A 774 5.08 22.01 0.37
C MET A 774 4.69 22.37 -1.06
N PRO A 775 3.67 23.25 -1.23
CA PRO A 775 3.30 23.78 -2.53
C PRO A 775 4.38 24.72 -3.09
N GLU A 776 4.34 25.01 -4.38
CA GLU A 776 5.24 25.87 -5.15
C GLU A 776 6.69 25.34 -5.24
N MET A 777 7.33 25.06 -4.12
CA MET A 777 8.67 24.46 -4.04
C MET A 777 8.70 23.52 -2.84
N ASN A 778 8.95 22.26 -3.09
CA ASN A 778 9.09 21.24 -2.03
C ASN A 778 10.40 21.41 -1.26
N GLY A 779 10.49 20.79 -0.08
CA GLY A 779 11.64 20.94 0.81
C GLY A 779 12.95 20.41 0.22
N LEU A 780 12.91 19.37 -0.62
CA LEU A 780 14.11 18.82 -1.27
C LEU A 780 14.72 19.83 -2.26
N ASP A 781 13.86 20.45 -3.07
CA ASP A 781 14.30 21.43 -4.07
C ASP A 781 14.71 22.74 -3.38
N ALA A 782 14.04 23.13 -2.29
CA ALA A 782 14.43 24.28 -1.46
C ALA A 782 15.82 24.06 -0.85
N THR A 783 16.09 22.86 -0.30
CA THR A 783 17.40 22.51 0.25
C THR A 783 18.50 22.59 -0.80
N ARG A 784 18.28 22.00 -2.00
CA ARG A 784 19.27 22.11 -3.09
C ARG A 784 19.52 23.56 -3.50
N ALA A 785 18.47 24.38 -3.52
CA ALA A 785 18.60 25.81 -3.84
C ALA A 785 19.37 26.57 -2.75
N ILE A 786 19.16 26.27 -1.47
CA ILE A 786 19.90 26.86 -0.34
C ILE A 786 21.36 26.45 -0.40
N ARG A 787 21.67 25.15 -0.64
CA ARG A 787 23.04 24.65 -0.81
C ARG A 787 23.78 25.26 -2.00
N GLY A 788 23.06 25.79 -3.00
CA GLY A 788 23.58 26.49 -4.17
C GLY A 788 23.70 28.00 -4.01
N LEU A 789 23.45 28.58 -2.84
CA LEU A 789 23.60 30.02 -2.62
C LEU A 789 25.09 30.42 -2.60
N GLU A 790 25.38 31.64 -3.04
CA GLU A 790 26.77 32.18 -3.09
C GLU A 790 27.31 32.46 -1.69
N ASP A 791 26.47 32.75 -0.72
CA ASP A 791 26.84 32.98 0.67
C ASP A 791 27.22 31.64 1.35
N PRO A 792 28.47 31.44 1.78
CA PRO A 792 28.92 30.21 2.40
C PRO A 792 28.17 29.87 3.70
N TRP A 793 27.80 30.89 4.51
CA TRP A 793 27.01 30.64 5.73
C TRP A 793 25.61 30.12 5.39
N ALA A 794 24.89 30.78 4.50
CA ALA A 794 23.55 30.34 4.08
C ALA A 794 23.57 28.96 3.41
N ALA A 795 24.60 28.68 2.62
CA ALA A 795 24.78 27.38 1.96
C ALA A 795 25.11 26.24 2.94
N SER A 796 25.73 26.54 4.08
CA SER A 796 26.15 25.54 5.08
C SER A 796 25.20 25.38 6.27
N ILE A 797 24.14 26.21 6.37
CA ILE A 797 23.22 26.19 7.51
C ILE A 797 22.65 24.78 7.71
N PRO A 798 22.56 24.25 8.93
CA PRO A 798 21.94 22.97 9.16
C PRO A 798 20.46 22.96 8.76
N ILE A 799 20.01 21.91 8.05
CA ILE A 799 18.62 21.75 7.60
C ILE A 799 18.13 20.39 8.09
N VAL A 800 17.05 20.37 8.84
CA VAL A 800 16.38 19.17 9.34
C VAL A 800 15.04 19.00 8.62
N ALA A 801 14.87 17.86 7.97
CA ALA A 801 13.63 17.51 7.30
C ALA A 801 12.51 17.29 8.32
N MET A 802 11.31 17.80 8.07
CA MET A 802 10.07 17.38 8.71
C MET A 802 9.28 16.54 7.70
N THR A 803 9.04 15.29 8.00
CA THR A 803 8.42 14.35 7.05
C THR A 803 7.23 13.63 7.65
N ALA A 804 6.14 13.48 6.87
CA ALA A 804 5.00 12.64 7.26
C ALA A 804 5.34 11.15 7.28
N ASP A 805 6.45 10.74 6.64
CA ASP A 805 6.83 9.35 6.47
C ASP A 805 8.31 9.19 6.89
N ALA A 806 8.54 8.54 8.02
CA ALA A 806 9.87 8.28 8.56
C ALA A 806 10.62 7.13 7.84
N PHE A 807 10.13 6.67 6.69
CA PHE A 807 10.72 5.55 5.96
C PHE A 807 12.01 5.93 5.24
N SER A 808 12.96 4.98 5.20
CA SER A 808 14.34 5.15 4.72
C SER A 808 14.45 5.73 3.30
N GLU A 809 13.53 5.43 2.38
CA GLU A 809 13.57 6.00 1.02
C GLU A 809 13.42 7.54 1.01
N ASN A 810 12.63 8.08 1.93
CA ASN A 810 12.46 9.54 2.04
C ASN A 810 13.60 10.17 2.83
N VAL A 811 14.12 9.48 3.85
CA VAL A 811 15.30 9.91 4.61
C VAL A 811 16.53 9.97 3.70
N THR A 812 16.78 8.95 2.90
CA THR A 812 17.90 8.94 1.94
C THR A 812 17.80 10.11 0.95
N LYS A 813 16.61 10.39 0.41
CA LYS A 813 16.38 11.53 -0.48
C LYS A 813 16.65 12.89 0.20
N CYS A 814 16.32 13.01 1.49
CA CYS A 814 16.62 14.21 2.27
C CYS A 814 18.13 14.40 2.44
N LEU A 815 18.85 13.36 2.81
CA LEU A 815 20.30 13.38 2.93
C LEU A 815 20.99 13.65 1.58
N ASP A 816 20.54 13.02 0.51
CA ASP A 816 21.04 13.25 -0.86
C ASP A 816 20.78 14.69 -1.35
N ALA A 817 19.73 15.33 -0.86
CA ALA A 817 19.44 16.72 -1.13
C ALA A 817 20.35 17.69 -0.35
N GLY A 818 21.10 17.20 0.66
CA GLY A 818 21.99 17.97 1.52
C GLY A 818 21.40 18.39 2.86
N MET A 819 20.36 17.69 3.36
CA MET A 819 19.83 17.90 4.71
C MET A 819 20.72 17.18 5.75
N ASN A 820 20.71 17.68 6.99
CA ASN A 820 21.57 17.21 8.09
C ASN A 820 20.87 16.23 9.04
N GLY A 821 19.53 16.15 8.97
CA GLY A 821 18.76 15.29 9.82
C GLY A 821 17.29 15.21 9.40
N HIS A 822 16.49 14.47 10.14
CA HIS A 822 15.05 14.38 9.88
C HIS A 822 14.26 14.15 11.17
N ILE A 823 13.00 14.62 11.18
CA ILE A 823 12.01 14.44 12.24
C ILE A 823 10.70 14.00 11.60
N ALA A 824 10.08 12.98 12.18
CA ALA A 824 8.77 12.50 11.73
C ALA A 824 7.65 13.42 12.25
N LYS A 825 6.63 13.65 11.43
CA LYS A 825 5.36 14.26 11.85
C LYS A 825 4.39 13.15 12.34
N PRO A 826 3.66 13.36 13.48
CA PRO A 826 3.60 14.59 14.27
C PRO A 826 4.87 14.82 15.07
N VAL A 827 5.25 16.07 15.19
CA VAL A 827 6.51 16.48 15.81
C VAL A 827 6.49 16.21 17.32
N ASP A 828 7.46 15.42 17.80
CA ASP A 828 7.73 15.24 19.24
C ASP A 828 8.80 16.21 19.68
N ILE A 829 8.49 17.06 20.65
CA ILE A 829 9.42 18.10 21.12
C ILE A 829 10.71 17.52 21.72
N LYS A 830 10.66 16.35 22.38
CA LYS A 830 11.85 15.72 22.93
C LYS A 830 12.84 15.29 21.83
N LEU A 831 12.30 14.74 20.73
CA LEU A 831 13.11 14.39 19.56
C LEU A 831 13.67 15.62 18.86
N VAL A 832 12.88 16.70 18.78
CA VAL A 832 13.33 17.98 18.26
C VAL A 832 14.53 18.53 19.03
N ILE A 833 14.42 18.57 20.37
CA ILE A 833 15.49 19.05 21.26
C ILE A 833 16.75 18.17 21.12
N LYS A 834 16.58 16.84 21.09
CA LYS A 834 17.70 15.91 20.89
C LYS A 834 18.40 16.17 19.56
N GLU A 835 17.65 16.43 18.49
CA GLU A 835 18.21 16.69 17.17
C GLU A 835 18.91 18.06 17.08
N ILE A 836 18.36 19.10 17.74
CA ILE A 836 19.03 20.41 17.86
C ILE A 836 20.36 20.26 18.58
N ARG A 837 20.42 19.51 19.68
CA ARG A 837 21.66 19.26 20.45
C ARG A 837 22.67 18.48 19.61
N ARG A 838 22.26 17.42 18.93
CA ARG A 838 23.16 16.66 18.05
C ARG A 838 23.82 17.53 16.99
N ILE A 839 23.06 18.38 16.31
CA ILE A 839 23.58 19.29 15.28
C ILE A 839 24.55 20.31 15.87
N LYS A 840 24.23 20.80 17.07
CA LYS A 840 25.07 21.78 17.77
C LYS A 840 26.41 21.19 18.22
N GLU A 841 26.44 19.92 18.60
CA GLU A 841 27.65 19.18 18.94
C GLU A 841 28.51 18.90 17.68
N GLU A 842 27.88 18.47 16.58
CA GLU A 842 28.58 18.26 15.31
C GLU A 842 29.17 19.58 14.74
N GLY A 843 28.46 20.71 14.89
CA GLY A 843 28.95 22.03 14.51
C GLY A 843 30.11 22.58 15.37
N ARG A 844 30.35 22.04 16.57
CA ARG A 844 31.50 22.41 17.40
C ARG A 844 32.76 21.61 17.05
N GLN A 845 32.66 20.55 16.25
CA GLN A 845 33.82 19.74 15.84
C GLN A 845 34.39 20.14 14.47
N LEU A 846 33.77 21.07 13.77
CA LEU A 846 34.24 21.69 12.52
C LEU A 846 34.73 23.09 12.76
#